data_fe72798e9def0d1dd7263e4b5fb33984
#
_entry.id   fe72798e9def0d1dd7263e4b5fb33984
#
_cell.length_a   1.000
_cell.length_b   1.000
_cell.length_c   1.000
_cell.angle_alpha   90.00
_cell.angle_beta   90.00
_cell.angle_gamma   90.00
#
_symmetry.space_group_name_H-M   'P 1'
#
loop_
_entity.id
_entity.type
_entity.pdbx_description
1 polymer ?
#
loop_
_entity_poly.entity_id
_entity_poly.type
_entity_poly.pdbx_seq_one_letter_code
_entity_poly.pdbx_strand_id
1 'polypeptide(L)'
;MRAPISVSTVLFGENNTASASAIGAGNIANVATVLFSDSNTSTVSSFGVENIATVATSYGDFNNVSASTPGIGGNIATFATAFGEGNTNVHAEAGPGGANIATLATVFGDGNAVSVKSIGAGNTASIATMIGNNNTADINVFGLENVATVATAIGDNNGLTANAPGLGANIATVATAIGSGNSQVSAEAGGAGGNIATLSSVFGDSNTAVVTAFGAGNVPTAATVFGSGNGVKVNSFGLENIATLGTVFGDNNTGVVADAGGVGGNIATLANVIGXXNTXAXASAVGTGNIATLANVFGDANAATAGSIGVGNVPTAATVFGSGNGXXVSTFGLENIATLGTVIGDNNTGVVADAGGXGGNIATLANVXGNDNTAAEATASGVGGNIATLANVFGDGNAVKANVVGFGNVPSAATVIGSNNTVTTDVFGVENIATLASVYGDGNSGVLAQSGGVGGNIATLATVIGSNNTATEASAVGIGGNIATLGTALSDGNAVSATANGFGNTATVATAFIGGGNTATASASGVGNIASLATAVGADNAVSATASGAGGNIAIAATAIGDGNTEVTADAGGLGGNIGVAATAIGGGNTVAASSTGLTIGSVATAVGDGNTGIAARGHQAGNLGIVSTAIGFGNTDVAAAGFGVANIGNVATVIGSNNQNVFAGGTGLSNIATVGGDNNTALAGDQSGGLASVNVATVFGSGSGASAFNGFLNLAIGLTDGVMASAGPGNFNVSIQPFFDVQPLFG
;
A
#
# COMPACT_ATOMS: atom_id res chain seq x y z
N MET A 1 -17.96 72.62 23.34
CA MET A 1 -18.01 71.78 22.14
C MET A 1 -17.34 72.53 20.99
N ARG A 2 -16.42 71.83 20.25
CA ARG A 2 -15.92 72.44 19.04
C ARG A 2 -16.92 72.18 17.91
N ALA A 3 -17.08 73.16 17.02
CA ALA A 3 -17.98 73.06 15.91
C ALA A 3 -17.37 72.08 14.88
N PRO A 4 -18.21 71.38 14.18
CA PRO A 4 -17.69 70.52 13.07
C PRO A 4 -17.17 71.41 11.94
N ILE A 5 -16.19 70.91 11.23
CA ILE A 5 -15.58 71.59 10.08
C ILE A 5 -15.86 70.80 8.83
N SER A 6 -16.47 71.41 7.81
CA SER A 6 -16.72 70.80 6.52
C SER A 6 -16.16 71.70 5.42
N VAL A 7 -15.38 71.10 4.52
CA VAL A 7 -14.78 71.81 3.41
C VAL A 7 -15.10 71.09 2.11
N SER A 8 -15.61 71.78 1.13
CA SER A 8 -15.81 71.25 -0.21
C SER A 8 -15.02 72.12 -1.16
N THR A 9 -14.26 71.51 -2.07
CA THR A 9 -13.40 72.22 -2.98
C THR A 9 -13.48 71.62 -4.38
N VAL A 10 -13.68 72.47 -5.37
CA VAL A 10 -13.56 72.09 -6.76
C VAL A 10 -12.53 73.01 -7.40
N LEU A 11 -11.51 72.47 -8.03
CA LEU A 11 -10.47 73.26 -8.72
C LEU A 11 -10.40 72.84 -10.20
N PHE A 12 -10.86 73.72 -11.06
CA PHE A 12 -10.79 73.56 -12.54
C PHE A 12 -11.56 72.35 -13.05
N GLY A 13 -12.49 72.58 -13.95
CA GLY A 13 -13.27 71.53 -14.59
C GLY A 13 -14.73 71.84 -14.63
N GLU A 14 -15.50 71.02 -15.40
CA GLU A 14 -16.92 71.24 -15.58
C GLU A 14 -17.75 70.12 -14.98
N ASN A 15 -18.95 70.46 -14.56
CA ASN A 15 -19.91 69.47 -14.02
C ASN A 15 -19.45 68.71 -12.79
N ASN A 16 -18.53 69.23 -12.02
CA ASN A 16 -18.02 68.59 -10.82
C ASN A 16 -18.90 68.87 -9.61
N THR A 17 -19.02 67.86 -8.78
CA THR A 17 -19.74 67.99 -7.49
C THR A 17 -18.84 67.64 -6.34
N ALA A 18 -18.65 68.54 -5.41
CA ALA A 18 -17.96 68.25 -4.15
C ALA A 18 -18.91 68.61 -3.02
N SER A 19 -19.18 67.66 -2.17
CA SER A 19 -20.14 67.83 -1.10
C SER A 19 -19.55 67.34 0.25
N ALA A 20 -19.59 68.16 1.25
CA ALA A 20 -19.11 67.78 2.54
C ALA A 20 -20.16 68.15 3.61
N SER A 21 -20.52 67.17 4.41
CA SER A 21 -21.54 67.31 5.43
C SER A 21 -21.03 66.76 6.77
N ALA A 22 -21.20 67.51 7.82
CA ALA A 22 -20.78 67.06 9.14
C ALA A 22 -21.85 67.38 10.18
N ILE A 23 -22.25 66.39 10.92
CA ILE A 23 -23.19 66.54 12.00
C ILE A 23 -22.60 65.87 13.23
N GLY A 24 -22.37 66.60 14.29
CA GLY A 24 -21.81 65.95 15.47
C GLY A 24 -21.27 66.88 16.50
N ALA A 25 -20.61 66.31 17.51
CA ALA A 25 -20.03 67.04 18.62
C ALA A 25 -18.55 66.60 18.80
N GLY A 26 -17.71 67.55 19.19
CA GLY A 26 -16.32 67.24 19.35
C GLY A 26 -15.52 67.50 18.08
N ASN A 27 -14.47 66.77 17.90
CA ASN A 27 -13.56 67.04 16.76
C ASN A 27 -14.04 66.27 15.50
N ILE A 28 -14.66 67.01 14.59
CA ILE A 28 -15.13 66.44 13.33
C ILE A 28 -14.57 67.28 12.16
N ALA A 29 -13.95 66.62 11.22
CA ALA A 29 -13.39 67.25 10.04
C ALA A 29 -13.79 66.50 8.78
N ASN A 30 -14.36 67.16 7.82
CA ASN A 30 -14.78 66.59 6.55
C ASN A 30 -14.18 67.39 5.43
N VAL A 31 -13.60 66.70 4.43
CA VAL A 31 -13.06 67.37 3.27
C VAL A 31 -13.47 66.61 2.01
N ALA A 32 -14.15 67.30 1.11
CA ALA A 32 -14.47 66.74 -0.22
C ALA A 32 -13.71 67.58 -1.23
N THR A 33 -12.94 66.95 -2.11
CA THR A 33 -12.07 67.64 -3.06
C THR A 33 -12.16 67.06 -4.43
N VAL A 34 -12.31 67.90 -5.46
CA VAL A 34 -12.22 67.50 -6.83
C VAL A 34 -11.18 68.42 -7.50
N LEU A 35 -10.25 67.80 -8.24
CA LEU A 35 -9.11 68.52 -8.81
C LEU A 35 -8.93 68.26 -10.27
N PHE A 36 -8.86 69.30 -11.08
CA PHE A 36 -8.46 69.27 -12.52
C PHE A 36 -9.20 68.21 -13.34
N SER A 37 -10.55 68.32 -13.38
CA SER A 37 -11.29 67.21 -13.96
C SER A 37 -12.72 67.61 -14.30
N ASP A 38 -13.41 66.74 -15.07
CA ASP A 38 -14.80 66.98 -15.43
C ASP A 38 -15.71 65.84 -14.93
N SER A 39 -16.92 66.26 -14.57
CA SER A 39 -17.99 65.31 -14.26
C SER A 39 -17.70 64.37 -13.08
N ASN A 40 -16.95 64.80 -12.09
CA ASN A 40 -16.66 63.99 -10.91
C ASN A 40 -17.66 64.27 -9.78
N THR A 41 -17.86 63.27 -8.98
CA THR A 41 -18.61 63.39 -7.73
C THR A 41 -17.73 62.99 -6.57
N SER A 42 -17.55 63.91 -5.61
CA SER A 42 -16.83 63.65 -4.39
C SER A 42 -17.71 63.96 -3.21
N THR A 43 -18.07 62.98 -2.42
CA THR A 43 -19.03 63.15 -1.35
C THR A 43 -18.44 62.69 -0.03
N VAL A 44 -18.57 63.53 0.98
CA VAL A 44 -18.13 63.19 2.33
C VAL A 44 -19.26 63.44 3.30
N SER A 45 -19.55 62.50 4.12
CA SER A 45 -20.53 62.69 5.16
C SER A 45 -20.04 62.10 6.49
N SER A 46 -20.26 62.79 7.55
CA SER A 46 -19.98 62.22 8.85
C SER A 46 -21.10 62.57 9.81
N PHE A 47 -21.37 61.64 10.68
CA PHE A 47 -22.25 61.79 11.81
C PHE A 47 -21.51 61.23 12.99
N GLY A 48 -21.32 61.94 14.01
CA GLY A 48 -20.54 61.36 15.08
C GLY A 48 -20.24 62.24 16.29
N VAL A 49 -19.44 61.65 17.20
CA VAL A 49 -19.01 62.29 18.44
C VAL A 49 -17.54 62.00 18.59
N GLU A 50 -16.72 63.05 18.71
CA GLU A 50 -15.29 62.96 19.00
C GLU A 50 -14.38 62.32 17.97
N ASN A 51 -13.35 63.05 17.57
CA ASN A 51 -12.21 62.60 16.75
C ASN A 51 -12.61 61.82 15.47
N ILE A 52 -13.26 62.52 14.56
CA ILE A 52 -13.67 61.91 13.29
C ILE A 52 -13.04 62.73 12.16
N ALA A 53 -12.38 62.08 11.25
CA ALA A 53 -11.84 62.70 10.03
C ALA A 53 -12.28 61.92 8.81
N THR A 54 -12.77 62.63 7.81
CA THR A 54 -13.28 61.97 6.62
C THR A 54 -12.82 62.78 5.40
N VAL A 55 -12.25 62.12 4.41
CA VAL A 55 -11.73 62.76 3.22
C VAL A 55 -12.16 62.00 1.97
N ALA A 56 -12.68 62.67 0.99
CA ALA A 56 -12.91 62.11 -0.36
C ALA A 56 -12.23 62.99 -1.38
N THR A 57 -11.41 62.43 -2.23
CA THR A 57 -10.65 63.17 -3.23
C THR A 57 -10.73 62.49 -4.60
N SER A 58 -11.03 63.24 -5.63
CA SER A 58 -10.98 62.73 -6.98
C SER A 58 -10.09 63.59 -7.87
N TYR A 59 -9.38 62.92 -8.80
CA TYR A 59 -8.53 63.55 -9.78
C TYR A 59 -8.67 62.76 -11.08
N GLY A 60 -9.02 63.46 -12.20
CA GLY A 60 -9.37 62.82 -13.43
C GLY A 60 -10.88 62.88 -13.66
N ASP A 61 -11.35 62.32 -14.77
CA ASP A 61 -12.74 62.57 -15.19
C ASP A 61 -13.66 61.41 -14.79
N PHE A 62 -14.92 61.75 -14.58
CA PHE A 62 -16.00 60.80 -14.36
C PHE A 62 -15.83 59.91 -13.14
N ASN A 63 -15.11 60.35 -12.13
CA ASN A 63 -14.92 59.55 -10.92
C ASN A 63 -16.04 59.80 -9.91
N ASN A 64 -16.46 58.72 -9.22
CA ASN A 64 -17.43 58.80 -8.15
C ASN A 64 -16.77 58.30 -6.86
N VAL A 65 -16.47 59.22 -5.95
CA VAL A 65 -15.70 58.97 -4.76
C VAL A 65 -16.51 59.37 -3.54
N SER A 66 -16.63 58.49 -2.57
CA SER A 66 -17.37 58.84 -1.37
C SER A 66 -16.68 58.32 -0.11
N ALA A 67 -16.77 59.08 0.93
CA ALA A 67 -16.29 58.69 2.25
C ALA A 67 -17.36 59.03 3.26
N SER A 68 -17.71 58.02 4.07
CA SER A 68 -18.77 58.25 5.06
C SER A 68 -18.37 57.68 6.41
N THR A 69 -18.84 58.37 7.42
CA THR A 69 -18.50 57.99 8.80
C THR A 69 -19.72 58.13 9.69
N PRO A 70 -20.61 57.14 9.73
CA PRO A 70 -21.67 57.18 10.73
C PRO A 70 -21.19 56.57 12.04
N GLY A 71 -20.46 57.31 12.86
CA GLY A 71 -19.83 56.71 14.02
C GLY A 71 -20.08 57.42 15.34
N ILE A 72 -19.93 56.74 16.42
CA ILE A 72 -19.97 57.29 17.76
C ILE A 72 -18.71 56.83 18.48
N GLY A 73 -17.87 57.76 18.88
CA GLY A 73 -16.67 57.42 19.60
C GLY A 73 -15.42 58.01 19.00
N GLY A 74 -14.31 57.89 19.72
CA GLY A 74 -13.08 58.52 19.33
C GLY A 74 -12.36 57.86 18.18
N ASN A 75 -11.44 58.53 17.60
CA ASN A 75 -10.45 58.05 16.64
C ASN A 75 -11.04 57.22 15.44
N ILE A 76 -11.75 57.91 14.59
CA ILE A 76 -12.23 57.30 13.35
C ILE A 76 -11.66 58.09 12.19
N ALA A 77 -11.03 57.43 11.25
CA ALA A 77 -10.47 58.07 10.07
C ALA A 77 -10.93 57.31 8.80
N THR A 78 -11.38 58.07 7.81
CA THR A 78 -11.86 57.45 6.58
C THR A 78 -11.34 58.28 5.39
N PHE A 79 -10.75 57.58 4.44
CA PHE A 79 -10.21 58.18 3.20
C PHE A 79 -10.69 57.44 2.02
N ALA A 80 -11.18 58.15 1.01
CA ALA A 80 -11.47 57.59 -0.31
C ALA A 80 -10.79 58.49 -1.35
N THR A 81 -9.97 57.91 -2.22
CA THR A 81 -9.20 58.66 -3.19
C THR A 81 -9.16 57.95 -4.52
N ALA A 82 -9.39 58.70 -5.59
CA ALA A 82 -9.31 58.18 -6.93
C ALA A 82 -8.43 59.06 -7.80
N PHE A 83 -7.50 58.46 -8.52
CA PHE A 83 -6.71 59.08 -9.57
C PHE A 83 -6.94 58.27 -10.86
N GLY A 84 -7.52 58.91 -11.92
CA GLY A 84 -7.81 58.21 -13.16
C GLY A 84 -9.17 58.59 -13.66
N GLU A 85 -9.71 57.83 -14.60
CA GLU A 85 -11.00 58.13 -15.23
C GLU A 85 -12.01 57.03 -14.96
N GLY A 86 -13.26 57.43 -14.79
CA GLY A 86 -14.36 56.49 -14.73
C GLY A 86 -14.36 55.55 -13.53
N ASN A 87 -13.65 55.85 -12.50
CA ASN A 87 -13.67 55.00 -11.30
C ASN A 87 -15.00 55.16 -10.57
N THR A 88 -15.67 54.06 -10.35
CA THR A 88 -16.98 54.08 -9.73
C THR A 88 -16.95 53.41 -8.39
N ASN A 89 -17.79 53.89 -7.50
CA ASN A 89 -17.90 53.30 -6.17
C ASN A 89 -16.59 53.23 -5.40
N VAL A 90 -15.72 54.27 -5.56
CA VAL A 90 -14.57 54.37 -4.69
C VAL A 90 -15.07 54.84 -3.34
N HIS A 91 -15.37 53.91 -2.51
CA HIS A 91 -16.16 54.15 -1.30
C HIS A 91 -15.46 53.67 -0.07
N ALA A 92 -15.34 54.55 0.92
CA ALA A 92 -14.79 54.17 2.22
C ALA A 92 -15.83 54.52 3.26
N GLU A 93 -16.19 53.56 4.06
CA GLU A 93 -17.15 53.75 5.14
C GLU A 93 -16.64 53.19 6.44
N ALA A 94 -16.73 54.01 7.48
CA ALA A 94 -16.42 53.57 8.83
C ALA A 94 -17.60 53.87 9.73
N GLY A 95 -17.90 53.00 10.59
CA GLY A 95 -19.03 53.19 11.49
C GLY A 95 -19.07 52.05 12.48
N PRO A 96 -20.18 51.95 13.19
CA PRO A 96 -20.35 52.74 14.38
C PRO A 96 -19.66 52.11 15.58
N GLY A 97 -19.38 52.82 16.61
CA GLY A 97 -18.89 52.20 17.80
C GLY A 97 -17.39 52.33 18.03
N GLY A 98 -16.84 53.30 17.92
CA GLY A 98 -15.78 53.93 18.58
C GLY A 98 -14.38 53.34 18.61
N ALA A 99 -13.44 54.11 19.00
CA ALA A 99 -12.03 53.85 19.24
C ALA A 99 -11.32 53.25 18.03
N ASN A 100 -10.33 53.83 17.55
CA ASN A 100 -9.36 53.34 16.55
C ASN A 100 -9.93 52.56 15.39
N ILE A 101 -10.61 53.20 14.49
CA ILE A 101 -11.05 52.62 13.23
C ILE A 101 -10.44 53.42 12.08
N ALA A 102 -9.76 52.77 11.21
CA ALA A 102 -9.18 53.42 10.02
C ALA A 102 -9.63 52.69 8.77
N THR A 103 -10.03 53.44 7.78
CA THR A 103 -10.52 52.89 6.53
C THR A 103 -9.91 53.68 5.37
N LEU A 104 -9.39 52.99 4.38
CA LEU A 104 -8.71 53.61 3.26
C LEU A 104 -9.08 52.91 1.94
N ALA A 105 -9.61 53.66 1.04
CA ALA A 105 -9.81 53.20 -0.33
C ALA A 105 -8.99 54.09 -1.25
N THR A 106 -8.09 53.50 -2.03
CA THR A 106 -7.22 54.26 -2.93
C THR A 106 -7.15 53.59 -4.29
N VAL A 107 -7.31 54.39 -5.31
CA VAL A 107 -7.33 53.88 -6.67
C VAL A 107 -6.39 54.71 -7.53
N PHE A 108 -5.55 54.06 -8.33
CA PHE A 108 -4.77 54.64 -9.41
C PHE A 108 -5.04 53.88 -10.67
N GLY A 109 -5.70 54.50 -11.66
CA GLY A 109 -6.04 53.85 -12.91
C GLY A 109 -7.51 54.13 -13.28
N ASP A 110 -7.96 53.47 -14.32
CA ASP A 110 -9.27 53.78 -14.88
C ASP A 110 -10.27 52.66 -14.68
N GLY A 111 -11.53 53.05 -14.52
CA GLY A 111 -12.60 52.06 -14.49
C GLY A 111 -12.68 51.19 -13.27
N ASN A 112 -11.96 51.48 -12.23
CA ASN A 112 -11.93 50.61 -11.04
C ASN A 112 -13.13 50.86 -10.13
N ALA A 113 -13.54 49.81 -9.42
CA ALA A 113 -14.59 49.89 -8.43
C ALA A 113 -14.06 49.35 -7.08
N VAL A 114 -14.11 50.18 -6.05
CA VAL A 114 -13.56 49.80 -4.77
C VAL A 114 -14.53 50.16 -3.67
N SER A 115 -14.85 49.24 -2.80
CA SER A 115 -15.69 49.47 -1.67
C SER A 115 -15.01 48.96 -0.41
N VAL A 116 -14.78 49.83 0.55
CA VAL A 116 -14.18 49.45 1.79
C VAL A 116 -15.14 49.82 2.91
N LYS A 117 -15.56 48.87 3.67
CA LYS A 117 -16.42 49.10 4.81
C LYS A 117 -15.82 48.58 6.06
N SER A 118 -16.01 49.28 7.12
CA SER A 118 -15.54 48.86 8.41
C SER A 118 -16.63 49.19 9.44
N ILE A 119 -17.04 48.20 10.15
CA ILE A 119 -17.98 48.35 11.26
C ILE A 119 -17.33 47.69 12.45
N GLY A 120 -17.08 48.44 13.49
CA GLY A 120 -16.38 47.78 14.58
C GLY A 120 -16.33 48.60 15.84
N ALA A 121 -15.76 48.00 16.83
CA ALA A 121 -15.38 48.65 18.05
C ALA A 121 -14.00 48.14 18.42
N GLY A 122 -13.14 49.03 18.83
CA GLY A 122 -11.77 48.67 19.09
C GLY A 122 -10.89 48.88 17.86
N ASN A 123 -9.77 48.24 17.82
CA ASN A 123 -8.78 48.44 16.76
C ASN A 123 -9.17 47.74 15.48
N THR A 124 -9.63 48.50 14.53
CA THR A 124 -10.04 47.95 13.23
C THR A 124 -9.38 48.76 12.10
N ALA A 125 -8.68 48.12 11.23
CA ALA A 125 -8.05 48.78 10.09
C ALA A 125 -8.45 48.08 8.81
N SER A 126 -8.73 48.83 7.77
CA SER A 126 -9.10 48.29 6.48
C SER A 126 -8.42 49.12 5.38
N ILE A 127 -7.80 48.46 4.44
CA ILE A 127 -7.11 49.13 3.33
C ILE A 127 -7.44 48.41 2.04
N ALA A 128 -7.86 49.19 1.05
CA ALA A 128 -7.95 48.65 -0.32
C ALA A 128 -7.12 49.57 -1.23
N THR A 129 -6.25 49.01 -1.99
CA THR A 129 -5.39 49.72 -2.92
C THR A 129 -5.46 49.10 -4.30
N MET A 130 -5.79 49.88 -5.31
CA MET A 130 -5.83 49.40 -6.68
C MET A 130 -4.86 50.22 -7.52
N ILE A 131 -4.04 49.54 -8.29
CA ILE A 131 -3.17 50.17 -9.28
C ILE A 131 -3.36 49.43 -10.58
N GLY A 132 -3.93 50.08 -11.60
CA GLY A 132 -4.28 49.43 -12.86
C GLY A 132 -5.71 49.72 -13.20
N ASN A 133 -6.24 49.03 -14.20
CA ASN A 133 -7.53 49.36 -14.75
C ASN A 133 -8.57 48.26 -14.57
N ASN A 134 -9.80 48.69 -14.38
CA ASN A 134 -10.93 47.77 -14.30
C ASN A 134 -10.83 46.76 -13.17
N ASN A 135 -10.18 47.09 -12.07
CA ASN A 135 -10.08 46.23 -10.91
C ASN A 135 -11.28 46.43 -9.99
N THR A 136 -11.67 45.36 -9.31
CA THR A 136 -12.75 45.39 -8.35
C THR A 136 -12.29 44.90 -7.00
N ALA A 137 -12.54 45.66 -5.95
CA ALA A 137 -12.23 45.22 -4.59
C ALA A 137 -13.43 45.50 -3.70
N ASP A 138 -13.71 44.54 -2.85
CA ASP A 138 -14.78 44.68 -1.89
C ASP A 138 -14.24 44.19 -0.55
N ILE A 139 -14.03 45.07 0.34
CA ILE A 139 -13.53 44.75 1.67
C ILE A 139 -14.65 45.00 2.68
N ASN A 140 -14.98 44.01 3.42
CA ASN A 140 -15.91 44.12 4.51
C ASN A 140 -15.20 43.75 5.79
N VAL A 141 -15.47 44.48 6.82
CA VAL A 141 -14.90 44.21 8.14
C VAL A 141 -16.01 44.33 9.16
N PHE A 142 -16.03 43.46 10.08
CA PHE A 142 -16.91 43.62 11.23
C PHE A 142 -16.01 43.76 12.43
N GLY A 143 -15.67 43.08 13.23
CA GLY A 143 -14.65 43.16 14.25
C GLY A 143 -15.06 43.76 15.58
N LEU A 144 -14.39 43.40 16.64
CA LEU A 144 -14.47 44.03 17.91
C LEU A 144 -13.12 44.51 18.40
N GLU A 145 -12.05 43.76 18.28
CA GLU A 145 -10.73 44.20 18.62
C GLU A 145 -9.71 43.60 17.69
N ASN A 146 -8.73 44.39 17.28
CA ASN A 146 -7.57 43.97 16.47
C ASN A 146 -7.97 43.21 15.22
N VAL A 147 -8.60 43.88 14.29
CA VAL A 147 -9.00 43.28 13.04
C VAL A 147 -8.39 44.08 11.88
N ALA A 148 -7.47 43.53 11.18
CA ALA A 148 -6.84 44.18 10.02
C ALA A 148 -7.20 43.48 8.76
N THR A 149 -7.49 44.22 7.73
CA THR A 149 -7.84 43.65 6.42
C THR A 149 -7.15 44.49 5.35
N VAL A 150 -6.49 43.83 4.41
CA VAL A 150 -5.81 44.50 3.30
C VAL A 150 -6.16 43.81 2.01
N ALA A 151 -6.58 44.56 1.03
CA ALA A 151 -6.75 44.06 -0.34
C ALA A 151 -5.92 44.93 -1.26
N THR A 152 -5.08 44.34 -2.07
CA THR A 152 -4.19 45.06 -2.98
C THR A 152 -4.24 44.41 -4.35
N ALA A 153 -4.47 45.21 -5.36
CA ALA A 153 -4.40 44.75 -6.74
C ALA A 153 -3.42 45.62 -7.50
N ILE A 154 -2.54 44.98 -8.27
CA ILE A 154 -1.62 45.66 -9.17
C ILE A 154 -1.74 44.96 -10.53
N GLY A 155 -2.24 45.66 -11.54
CA GLY A 155 -2.52 45.07 -12.84
C GLY A 155 -3.97 45.36 -13.21
N ASP A 156 -4.45 44.72 -14.26
CA ASP A 156 -5.77 45.04 -14.80
C ASP A 156 -6.75 43.90 -14.63
N ASN A 157 -8.02 44.27 -14.48
CA ASN A 157 -9.10 43.27 -14.45
C ASN A 157 -9.02 42.28 -13.30
N ASN A 158 -8.51 42.69 -12.16
CA ASN A 158 -8.42 41.79 -11.00
C ASN A 158 -9.65 41.98 -10.11
N GLY A 159 -10.14 40.86 -9.60
CA GLY A 159 -11.17 40.85 -8.56
C GLY A 159 -10.59 40.50 -7.22
N LEU A 160 -11.00 41.16 -6.20
CA LEU A 160 -10.50 40.94 -4.86
C LEU A 160 -11.63 41.07 -3.87
N THR A 161 -11.62 40.23 -2.90
CA THR A 161 -12.48 40.35 -1.74
C THR A 161 -11.64 40.04 -0.52
N ALA A 162 -11.71 40.79 0.47
CA ALA A 162 -11.12 40.46 1.74
C ALA A 162 -12.17 40.74 2.80
N ASN A 163 -12.67 39.73 3.40
CA ASN A 163 -13.64 39.82 4.46
C ASN A 163 -12.95 39.53 5.78
N ALA A 164 -13.49 39.98 6.80
CA ALA A 164 -13.07 39.60 8.14
C ALA A 164 -14.22 39.87 9.07
N PRO A 165 -15.13 38.94 9.24
CA PRO A 165 -16.02 39.03 10.39
C PRO A 165 -15.27 38.56 11.61
N GLY A 166 -15.47 39.16 12.73
CA GLY A 166 -14.68 38.80 13.89
C GLY A 166 -15.34 39.15 15.18
N LEU A 167 -14.99 38.52 16.23
CA LEU A 167 -15.44 38.86 17.55
C LEU A 167 -14.31 38.89 18.54
N GLY A 168 -13.10 38.87 18.15
CA GLY A 168 -12.08 38.81 19.17
C GLY A 168 -10.74 39.32 18.73
N ALA A 169 -9.75 38.96 19.45
CA ALA A 169 -8.41 39.46 19.29
C ALA A 169 -7.75 38.96 18.02
N ASN A 170 -6.89 39.73 17.49
CA ASN A 170 -5.92 39.37 16.43
C ASN A 170 -6.49 38.61 15.26
N ILE A 171 -7.20 39.26 14.40
CA ILE A 171 -7.65 38.72 13.14
C ILE A 171 -7.00 39.52 12.02
N ALA A 172 -6.28 38.86 11.13
CA ALA A 172 -5.64 39.53 10.01
C ALA A 172 -6.05 38.83 8.73
N THR A 173 -6.35 39.60 7.73
CA THR A 173 -6.75 39.09 6.46
C THR A 173 -6.05 39.87 5.36
N VAL A 174 -5.42 39.21 4.42
CA VAL A 174 -4.75 39.86 3.29
C VAL A 174 -5.14 39.16 2.01
N ALA A 175 -5.56 39.90 1.04
CA ALA A 175 -5.73 39.42 -0.33
C ALA A 175 -4.89 40.29 -1.24
N THR A 176 -4.03 39.69 -2.03
CA THR A 176 -3.11 40.40 -2.91
C THR A 176 -3.14 39.78 -4.30
N ALA A 177 -3.27 40.59 -5.30
CA ALA A 177 -3.18 40.15 -6.69
C ALA A 177 -2.19 41.04 -7.42
N ILE A 178 -1.22 40.42 -8.08
CA ILE A 178 -0.29 41.12 -8.95
C ILE A 178 -0.29 40.41 -10.29
N GLY A 179 -0.76 41.08 -11.34
CA GLY A 179 -0.97 40.47 -12.64
C GLY A 179 -2.33 40.90 -13.15
N SER A 180 -2.82 40.22 -14.18
CA SER A 180 -4.04 40.64 -14.79
C SER A 180 -5.05 39.52 -14.88
N GLY A 181 -6.31 39.88 -14.80
CA GLY A 181 -7.39 38.92 -14.97
C GLY A 181 -7.55 37.95 -13.83
N ASN A 182 -6.94 38.18 -12.70
CA ASN A 182 -7.10 37.30 -11.56
C ASN A 182 -8.47 37.47 -10.93
N SER A 183 -9.26 36.45 -10.99
CA SER A 183 -10.63 36.53 -10.51
C SER A 183 -10.77 35.82 -9.18
N GLN A 184 -11.59 36.36 -8.36
CA GLN A 184 -11.92 35.75 -7.09
C GLN A 184 -10.70 35.54 -6.16
N VAL A 185 -9.80 36.51 -6.13
CA VAL A 185 -8.73 36.49 -5.13
C VAL A 185 -9.37 36.90 -3.81
N SER A 186 -9.72 35.95 -3.03
CA SER A 186 -10.53 36.17 -1.85
C SER A 186 -9.76 35.72 -0.60
N ALA A 187 -9.88 36.42 0.44
CA ALA A 187 -9.39 35.97 1.73
C ALA A 187 -10.47 36.29 2.75
N GLU A 188 -10.94 35.32 3.41
CA GLU A 188 -11.95 35.47 4.43
C GLU A 188 -11.35 35.10 5.77
N ALA A 189 -11.94 35.51 6.80
CA ALA A 189 -11.62 35.09 8.14
C ALA A 189 -12.91 35.09 8.93
N GLY A 190 -12.99 34.29 9.88
CA GLY A 190 -14.12 34.28 10.80
C GLY A 190 -13.64 34.66 12.16
N GLY A 191 -14.02 33.88 13.14
CA GLY A 191 -13.42 34.17 14.38
C GLY A 191 -14.16 33.90 15.64
N ALA A 192 -14.36 34.40 16.58
CA ALA A 192 -14.72 34.25 17.95
C ALA A 192 -13.50 34.13 18.85
N GLY A 193 -12.37 34.63 18.42
CA GLY A 193 -11.27 34.74 19.34
C GLY A 193 -9.96 34.21 18.84
N GLY A 194 -8.95 34.38 19.62
CA GLY A 194 -7.64 33.87 19.37
C GLY A 194 -6.92 34.55 18.23
N ASN A 195 -5.98 33.86 17.65
CA ASN A 195 -5.18 34.41 16.58
C ASN A 195 -5.59 33.72 15.25
N ILE A 196 -6.18 34.51 14.39
CA ILE A 196 -6.59 33.99 13.07
C ILE A 196 -5.88 34.83 12.04
N ALA A 197 -5.13 34.17 11.16
CA ALA A 197 -4.46 34.83 10.05
C ALA A 197 -4.85 34.17 8.75
N THR A 198 -5.14 34.98 7.78
CA THR A 198 -5.57 34.48 6.50
C THR A 198 -4.81 35.25 5.43
N LEU A 199 -4.30 34.56 4.42
CA LEU A 199 -3.51 35.16 3.38
C LEU A 199 -3.82 34.53 2.04
N SER A 200 -4.15 35.32 1.08
CA SER A 200 -4.23 34.91 -0.30
C SER A 200 -3.28 35.80 -1.09
N SER A 201 -2.34 35.22 -1.79
CA SER A 201 -1.38 35.93 -2.61
C SER A 201 -1.36 35.33 -3.99
N VAL A 202 -1.41 36.14 -4.98
CA VAL A 202 -1.44 35.74 -6.36
C VAL A 202 -0.44 36.57 -7.12
N PHE A 203 0.43 35.93 -7.89
CA PHE A 203 1.34 36.60 -8.82
C PHE A 203 1.19 35.90 -10.16
N GLY A 204 0.84 36.63 -11.21
CA GLY A 204 0.60 36.06 -12.53
C GLY A 204 -0.81 36.38 -12.98
N ASP A 205 -1.21 35.77 -14.09
CA ASP A 205 -2.44 36.14 -14.73
C ASP A 205 -3.49 35.04 -14.69
N SER A 206 -4.74 35.47 -14.63
CA SER A 206 -5.88 34.55 -14.74
C SER A 206 -5.95 33.50 -13.65
N ASN A 207 -5.46 33.81 -12.48
CA ASN A 207 -5.46 32.87 -11.35
C ASN A 207 -6.71 33.06 -10.51
N THR A 208 -7.09 31.99 -9.83
CA THR A 208 -8.15 31.98 -8.85
C THR A 208 -7.57 31.51 -7.52
N ALA A 209 -7.72 32.25 -6.48
CA ALA A 209 -7.30 31.81 -5.16
C ALA A 209 -8.39 32.18 -4.14
N VAL A 210 -8.71 31.26 -3.28
CA VAL A 210 -9.70 31.45 -2.26
C VAL A 210 -9.10 30.97 -0.96
N VAL A 211 -9.24 31.70 0.06
CA VAL A 211 -8.78 31.34 1.38
C VAL A 211 -9.93 31.59 2.33
N THR A 212 -10.22 30.64 3.15
CA THR A 212 -11.27 30.76 4.15
C THR A 212 -10.72 30.27 5.46
N ALA A 213 -11.07 30.90 6.51
CA ALA A 213 -10.77 30.45 7.84
C ALA A 213 -12.00 30.72 8.70
N PHE A 214 -12.10 30.03 9.80
CA PHE A 214 -13.19 30.28 10.73
C PHE A 214 -12.61 30.37 12.14
N GLY A 215 -12.44 29.34 12.85
CA GLY A 215 -11.57 29.20 13.99
C GLY A 215 -11.92 29.83 15.32
N ALA A 216 -11.37 29.27 16.30
CA ALA A 216 -11.11 29.82 17.64
C ALA A 216 -9.73 29.29 17.98
N GLY A 217 -8.89 30.13 18.52
CA GLY A 217 -7.51 29.78 18.77
C GLY A 217 -6.63 30.14 17.59
N ASN A 218 -5.56 29.42 17.40
CA ASN A 218 -4.58 29.75 16.36
C ASN A 218 -4.92 29.05 15.05
N VAL A 219 -5.37 29.83 14.08
CA VAL A 219 -5.81 29.25 12.78
C VAL A 219 -5.15 29.99 11.62
N PRO A 220 -3.87 29.80 11.37
CA PRO A 220 -3.29 30.38 10.16
C PRO A 220 -3.72 29.64 8.91
N THR A 221 -3.93 30.37 7.85
CA THR A 221 -4.39 29.83 6.59
C THR A 221 -3.72 30.62 5.48
N ALA A 222 -3.22 29.94 4.47
CA ALA A 222 -2.52 30.60 3.40
C ALA A 222 -2.79 29.93 2.06
N ALA A 223 -2.90 30.72 1.05
CA ALA A 223 -2.87 30.28 -0.34
C ALA A 223 -1.84 31.13 -1.05
N THR A 224 -1.02 30.52 -1.85
CA THR A 224 0.02 31.20 -2.59
C THR A 224 0.05 30.69 -4.01
N VAL A 225 0.07 31.57 -4.96
CA VAL A 225 0.07 31.20 -6.37
C VAL A 225 1.16 32.03 -7.05
N PHE A 226 1.96 31.37 -7.84
CA PHE A 226 2.86 32.05 -8.78
C PHE A 226 2.54 31.53 -10.16
N GLY A 227 2.63 31.97 -11.19
CA GLY A 227 2.26 31.45 -12.51
C GLY A 227 0.86 31.87 -12.92
N SER A 228 0.37 31.28 -13.98
CA SER A 228 -0.86 31.72 -14.59
C SER A 228 -1.87 30.62 -14.77
N GLY A 229 -3.13 30.96 -14.72
CA GLY A 229 -4.19 30.00 -14.94
C GLY A 229 -4.41 29.01 -13.81
N ASN A 230 -3.94 29.31 -12.63
CA ASN A 230 -3.99 28.38 -11.50
C ASN A 230 -5.24 28.58 -10.65
N GLY A 231 -5.74 27.49 -10.11
CA GLY A 231 -6.78 27.52 -9.13
C GLY A 231 -6.26 27.02 -7.79
N VAL A 232 -6.67 27.63 -6.74
CA VAL A 232 -6.26 27.24 -5.38
C VAL A 232 -7.46 27.46 -4.48
N LYS A 233 -7.64 26.62 -3.53
CA LYS A 233 -8.66 26.79 -2.54
C LYS A 233 -8.09 26.27 -1.24
N VAL A 234 -8.19 27.02 -0.22
CA VAL A 234 -7.70 26.66 1.11
C VAL A 234 -8.84 26.91 2.08
N ASN A 235 -9.21 25.94 2.81
CA ASN A 235 -10.23 26.07 3.83
C ASN A 235 -9.65 25.68 5.16
N SER A 236 -10.27 26.13 6.18
CA SER A 236 -9.89 25.77 7.53
C SER A 236 -11.13 25.98 8.40
N PHE A 237 -11.19 25.29 9.48
CA PHE A 237 -12.35 25.39 10.36
C PHE A 237 -11.89 25.60 11.79
N GLY A 238 -11.69 24.61 12.53
CA GLY A 238 -10.88 24.55 13.74
C GLY A 238 -11.37 25.07 15.06
N LEU A 239 -10.68 24.72 16.10
CA LEU A 239 -10.77 25.33 17.40
C LEU A 239 -9.40 25.68 18.00
N GLU A 240 -8.38 24.84 17.87
CA GLU A 240 -7.05 25.16 18.35
C GLU A 240 -5.98 24.69 17.38
N ASN A 241 -4.99 25.50 17.14
CA ASN A 241 -3.78 25.24 16.37
C ASN A 241 -4.05 24.49 15.07
N ILE A 242 -4.65 25.18 14.13
CA ILE A 242 -4.94 24.61 12.81
C ILE A 242 -4.19 25.40 11.77
N ALA A 243 -3.37 24.72 10.98
CA ALA A 243 -2.63 25.35 9.91
C ALA A 243 -3.01 24.71 8.58
N THR A 244 -3.24 25.51 7.59
CA THR A 244 -3.60 25.04 6.27
C THR A 244 -2.83 25.87 5.25
N LEU A 245 -2.25 25.20 4.26
CA LEU A 245 -1.46 25.90 3.26
C LEU A 245 -1.66 25.24 1.90
N GLY A 246 -2.02 26.01 0.95
CA GLY A 246 -2.01 25.59 -0.45
C GLY A 246 -0.95 26.40 -1.18
N THR A 247 -0.21 25.79 -2.05
CA THR A 247 0.88 26.42 -2.75
C THR A 247 0.92 25.96 -4.18
N VAL A 248 1.08 26.82 -5.10
CA VAL A 248 1.21 26.50 -6.52
C VAL A 248 2.33 27.36 -7.06
N PHE A 249 3.15 26.84 -7.96
CA PHE A 249 4.19 27.65 -8.56
C PHE A 249 4.10 27.76 -10.07
N GLY A 250 3.79 26.72 -10.80
CA GLY A 250 3.75 26.76 -12.25
C GLY A 250 2.43 27.22 -12.81
N ASP A 251 2.14 26.82 -14.03
CA ASP A 251 0.99 27.30 -14.77
C ASP A 251 -0.07 26.23 -14.94
N ASN A 252 -1.32 26.68 -15.02
CA ASN A 252 -2.47 25.86 -15.36
C ASN A 252 -2.76 24.72 -14.38
N ASN A 253 -2.33 24.87 -13.16
CA ASN A 253 -2.63 23.90 -12.12
C ASN A 253 -4.03 24.19 -11.56
N THR A 254 -4.90 23.20 -11.65
CA THR A 254 -6.27 23.36 -11.21
C THR A 254 -6.57 22.43 -10.05
N GLY A 255 -7.47 22.83 -9.23
CA GLY A 255 -7.94 22.01 -8.15
C GLY A 255 -6.98 21.81 -7.01
N VAL A 256 -6.07 22.73 -6.77
CA VAL A 256 -5.17 22.64 -5.63
C VAL A 256 -5.96 23.00 -4.39
N VAL A 257 -6.29 22.04 -3.60
CA VAL A 257 -7.15 22.23 -2.44
C VAL A 257 -6.37 21.81 -1.21
N ALA A 258 -6.53 22.48 -0.15
CA ALA A 258 -6.08 22.04 1.15
C ALA A 258 -7.21 22.34 2.12
N ASP A 259 -7.77 21.33 2.70
CA ASP A 259 -8.82 21.47 3.69
C ASP A 259 -8.24 21.17 5.07
N ALA A 260 -8.94 21.54 6.05
CA ALA A 260 -8.70 21.10 7.41
C ALA A 260 -10.04 21.21 8.12
N GLY A 261 -10.22 20.48 9.12
CA GLY A 261 -11.39 20.58 9.97
C GLY A 261 -10.91 20.79 11.37
N GLY A 262 -11.25 19.89 12.25
CA GLY A 262 -10.61 19.84 13.54
C GLY A 262 -11.44 20.34 14.70
N VAL A 263 -11.26 19.78 15.82
CA VAL A 263 -11.87 20.21 17.04
C VAL A 263 -10.80 20.55 18.09
N GLY A 264 -9.61 20.02 17.99
CA GLY A 264 -8.61 20.33 18.99
C GLY A 264 -7.23 19.96 18.54
N GLY A 265 -6.28 20.12 19.43
CA GLY A 265 -4.92 19.70 19.21
C GLY A 265 -4.25 20.40 18.04
N ASN A 266 -3.35 19.71 17.41
CA ASN A 266 -2.57 20.27 16.33
C ASN A 266 -2.97 19.63 15.00
N ILE A 267 -3.49 20.41 14.10
CA ILE A 267 -3.88 19.93 12.78
C ILE A 267 -3.12 20.74 11.74
N ALA A 268 -2.40 20.06 10.89
CA ALA A 268 -1.65 20.69 9.80
C ALA A 268 -2.02 20.05 8.48
N THR A 269 -2.23 20.88 7.50
CA THR A 269 -2.59 20.41 6.16
C THR A 269 -1.79 21.20 5.15
N LEU A 270 -1.24 20.50 4.15
CA LEU A 270 -0.42 21.14 3.14
C LEU A 270 -0.65 20.48 1.80
N ALA A 271 -0.95 21.26 0.82
CA ALA A 271 -0.98 20.82 -0.57
C ALA A 271 -0.01 21.69 -1.34
N ASN A 272 0.92 21.08 -2.02
CA ASN A 272 1.88 21.76 -2.87
C ASN A 272 1.75 21.25 -4.30
N VAL A 273 1.94 22.11 -5.23
CA VAL A 273 1.99 21.75 -6.64
C VAL A 273 3.09 22.61 -7.24
N ILE A 274 3.95 22.01 -7.97
CA ILE A 274 5.00 22.72 -8.69
C ILE A 274 5.07 22.10 -10.08
N GLY A 275 4.67 22.80 -11.02
CA GLY A 275 4.65 22.28 -12.37
C GLY A 275 3.44 22.65 -13.13
N UNK A 276 3.10 22.04 -14.22
CA UNK A 276 2.11 22.48 -15.09
C UNK A 276 1.02 21.47 -15.26
N UNK A 277 0.05 21.87 -15.42
CA UNK A 277 -0.99 21.11 -15.69
C UNK A 277 -1.29 20.08 -14.68
N ASN A 278 -1.00 20.30 -13.67
CA ASN A 278 -1.32 19.35 -12.61
C ASN A 278 -2.76 19.54 -12.15
N THR A 279 -3.43 18.43 -11.87
CA THR A 279 -4.79 18.49 -11.37
C THR A 279 -4.87 17.72 -10.07
N UNK A 280 -5.70 18.29 -9.16
CA UNK A 280 -6.06 17.72 -7.93
C UNK A 280 -4.87 17.47 -7.05
N ALA A 281 -4.48 18.04 -6.44
CA ALA A 281 -3.70 17.72 -5.27
C ALA A 281 -4.51 18.05 -4.02
N UNK A 282 -4.99 17.31 -3.44
CA UNK A 282 -5.81 17.60 -2.43
C UNK A 282 -5.17 17.20 -1.24
N ALA A 283 -5.21 17.70 -0.32
CA ALA A 283 -4.86 17.34 1.03
C ALA A 283 -6.04 17.70 1.91
N SER A 284 -6.42 16.83 2.75
CA SER A 284 -7.59 17.02 3.58
C SER A 284 -7.31 16.46 4.97
N ALA A 285 -7.92 17.00 5.96
CA ALA A 285 -7.82 16.53 7.32
C ALA A 285 -9.14 16.84 8.02
N VAL A 286 -9.47 16.08 9.04
CA VAL A 286 -10.62 16.36 9.87
C VAL A 286 -10.13 16.39 11.31
N GLY A 287 -10.25 15.43 12.08
CA GLY A 287 -9.53 15.11 13.27
C GLY A 287 -9.70 15.81 14.60
N THR A 288 -9.19 15.23 15.60
CA THR A 288 -8.88 15.79 16.91
C THR A 288 -7.51 15.26 17.29
N GLY A 289 -6.73 16.03 18.01
CA GLY A 289 -5.39 15.64 18.38
C GLY A 289 -4.39 15.99 17.29
N ASN A 290 -3.31 15.26 17.18
CA ASN A 290 -2.24 15.59 16.25
C ASN A 290 -2.48 14.94 14.89
N ILE A 291 -2.84 15.75 13.91
CA ILE A 291 -3.12 15.27 12.58
C ILE A 291 -2.31 16.08 11.58
N ALA A 292 -1.55 15.39 10.75
CA ALA A 292 -0.77 16.03 9.71
C ALA A 292 -1.13 15.41 8.38
N THR A 293 -1.32 16.21 7.38
CA THR A 293 -1.68 15.76 6.07
C THR A 293 -0.84 16.51 5.06
N LEU A 294 -0.31 15.81 4.08
CA LEU A 294 0.60 16.39 3.11
C LEU A 294 0.36 15.78 1.74
N ALA A 295 0.16 16.59 0.76
CA ALA A 295 0.12 16.18 -0.63
C ALA A 295 1.12 17.02 -1.39
N ASN A 296 2.00 16.39 -2.12
CA ASN A 296 3.00 17.05 -2.93
C ASN A 296 2.90 16.56 -4.36
N VAL A 297 3.15 17.42 -5.28
CA VAL A 297 3.19 17.08 -6.69
C VAL A 297 4.30 17.94 -7.29
N PHE A 298 5.11 17.40 -8.17
CA PHE A 298 6.17 18.21 -8.75
C PHE A 298 6.08 18.31 -10.26
N GLY A 299 5.81 17.26 -10.99
CA GLY A 299 5.82 17.25 -12.44
C GLY A 299 4.51 17.66 -13.09
N ASP A 300 4.17 17.07 -14.22
CA ASP A 300 3.06 17.44 -15.06
C ASP A 300 1.90 16.44 -14.97
N ALA A 301 0.70 16.97 -15.01
CA ALA A 301 -0.52 16.18 -15.13
C ALA A 301 -0.68 15.10 -14.06
N ASN A 302 -0.18 15.34 -12.88
CA ASN A 302 -0.27 14.40 -11.76
C ASN A 302 -1.50 14.65 -10.91
N ALA A 303 -1.99 13.61 -10.31
CA ALA A 303 -3.03 13.72 -9.30
C ALA A 303 -2.48 13.16 -7.99
N ALA A 304 -2.63 13.89 -6.94
CA ALA A 304 -2.23 13.44 -5.60
C ALA A 304 -3.35 13.78 -4.64
N THR A 305 -3.65 12.87 -3.79
CA THR A 305 -4.65 13.06 -2.77
C THR A 305 -4.08 12.54 -1.45
N ALA A 306 -4.26 13.24 -0.43
CA ALA A 306 -3.96 12.78 0.92
C ALA A 306 -5.18 13.11 1.75
N GLY A 307 -5.69 12.17 2.43
CA GLY A 307 -6.86 12.35 3.27
C GLY A 307 -6.52 11.94 4.68
N SER A 308 -7.35 12.29 5.59
CA SER A 308 -7.18 11.92 6.97
C SER A 308 -8.47 12.19 7.70
N ILE A 309 -8.82 11.33 8.58
CA ILE A 309 -9.87 11.48 9.56
C ILE A 309 -9.30 10.84 10.80
N GLY A 310 -9.20 11.52 11.89
CA GLY A 310 -8.46 10.91 12.97
C GLY A 310 -8.88 11.33 14.35
N VAL A 311 -8.27 10.75 15.34
CA VAL A 311 -8.49 11.16 16.71
C VAL A 311 -7.17 11.38 17.42
N GLY A 312 -6.17 10.54 17.27
CA GLY A 312 -4.88 10.72 17.89
C GLY A 312 -3.83 11.18 16.91
N ASN A 313 -2.69 10.54 16.90
CA ASN A 313 -1.60 10.89 15.99
C ASN A 313 -1.81 10.24 14.63
N VAL A 314 -2.16 11.04 13.64
CA VAL A 314 -2.53 10.53 12.33
C VAL A 314 -1.77 11.28 11.23
N PRO A 315 -0.49 10.99 11.02
CA PRO A 315 0.17 11.58 9.86
C PRO A 315 -0.20 10.89 8.57
N THR A 316 -0.25 11.64 7.51
CA THR A 316 -0.63 11.18 6.19
C THR A 316 0.20 11.94 5.16
N ALA A 317 0.73 11.25 4.18
CA ALA A 317 1.55 11.88 3.17
C ALA A 317 1.34 11.28 1.81
N ALA A 318 1.39 12.10 0.82
CA ALA A 318 1.40 11.71 -0.58
C ALA A 318 2.49 12.52 -1.27
N THR A 319 3.23 11.89 -2.13
CA THR A 319 4.32 12.55 -2.84
C THR A 319 4.40 12.00 -4.25
N VAL A 320 4.51 12.86 -5.20
CA VAL A 320 4.61 12.50 -6.61
C VAL A 320 5.71 13.35 -7.21
N PHE A 321 6.54 12.79 -8.09
CA PHE A 321 7.58 13.58 -8.74
C PHE A 321 7.43 13.65 -10.25
N GLY A 322 7.27 12.56 -10.93
CA GLY A 322 7.22 12.53 -12.39
C GLY A 322 5.91 13.00 -12.97
N SER A 323 5.55 12.50 -14.13
CA SER A 323 4.41 12.96 -14.89
C SER A 323 3.36 11.86 -15.04
N GLY A 324 2.10 12.25 -15.08
CA GLY A 324 1.02 11.31 -15.32
C GLY A 324 0.73 10.36 -14.18
N ASN A 325 1.12 10.65 -12.96
CA ASN A 325 1.01 9.73 -11.84
C ASN A 325 -0.27 9.95 -11.03
N GLY A 326 -0.73 8.90 -10.43
CA GLY A 326 -1.82 8.98 -9.44
C GLY A 326 -1.30 8.64 -8.05
N UNK A 327 -2.04 8.87 -6.95
CA UNK A 327 -1.68 8.55 -5.66
C UNK A 327 -2.84 8.66 -4.75
N UNK A 328 -3.03 8.34 -3.98
CA UNK A 328 -3.96 8.44 -3.16
C UNK A 328 -3.43 8.01 -1.98
N VAL A 329 -3.62 8.47 -1.05
CA VAL A 329 -3.31 8.16 0.34
C VAL A 329 -4.55 8.43 1.14
N SER A 330 -4.90 7.55 2.01
CA SER A 330 -6.11 7.68 2.78
C SER A 330 -5.87 7.12 4.18
N THR A 331 -6.56 7.64 5.15
CA THR A 331 -6.39 7.25 6.54
C THR A 331 -7.74 7.42 7.23
N PHE A 332 -7.96 6.66 8.24
CA PHE A 332 -9.18 6.76 9.04
C PHE A 332 -8.81 6.97 10.52
N GLY A 333 -8.69 5.96 11.28
CA GLY A 333 -7.96 5.91 12.53
C GLY A 333 -8.55 6.39 13.83
N LEU A 334 -7.94 5.97 14.91
CA LEU A 334 -8.17 6.49 16.24
C LEU A 334 -6.86 6.82 16.96
N GLU A 335 -5.82 5.99 16.91
CA GLU A 335 -4.55 6.31 17.54
C GLU A 335 -3.38 5.81 16.70
N ASN A 336 -2.37 6.60 16.57
CA ASN A 336 -1.07 6.31 15.94
C ASN A 336 -1.22 5.60 14.60
N ILE A 337 -1.66 6.35 13.60
CA ILE A 337 -1.82 5.81 12.27
C ILE A 337 -0.95 6.62 11.31
N ALA A 338 -0.11 5.94 10.58
CA ALA A 338 0.75 6.56 9.60
C ALA A 338 0.49 5.96 8.23
N THR A 339 0.42 6.78 7.25
CA THR A 339 0.18 6.36 5.89
C THR A 339 1.09 7.17 4.97
N LEU A 340 1.75 6.51 4.04
CA LEU A 340 2.65 7.19 3.12
C LEU A 340 2.54 6.57 1.75
N GLY A 341 2.28 7.38 0.78
CA GLY A 341 2.38 6.99 -0.61
C GLY A 341 3.44 7.83 -1.27
N THR A 342 4.24 7.23 -2.11
CA THR A 342 5.32 7.91 -2.79
C THR A 342 5.41 7.37 -4.21
N VAL A 343 5.53 8.24 -5.16
CA VAL A 343 5.69 7.89 -6.55
C VAL A 343 6.86 8.69 -7.10
N ILE A 344 7.75 8.04 -7.79
CA ILE A 344 8.85 8.70 -8.49
C ILE A 344 8.95 8.02 -9.84
N GLY A 345 8.75 8.75 -10.91
CA GLY A 345 8.71 8.21 -12.26
C GLY A 345 7.46 8.66 -12.95
N ASP A 346 7.18 8.11 -14.10
CA ASP A 346 6.10 8.58 -14.94
C ASP A 346 5.03 7.53 -15.15
N ASN A 347 3.80 8.00 -15.32
CA ASN A 347 2.65 7.17 -15.68
C ASN A 347 2.30 6.08 -14.68
N ASN A 348 2.69 6.22 -13.45
CA ASN A 348 2.32 5.25 -12.42
C ASN A 348 0.90 5.53 -11.95
N THR A 349 0.04 4.55 -12.09
CA THR A 349 -1.37 4.74 -11.77
C THR A 349 -1.80 3.87 -10.62
N GLY A 350 -2.77 4.31 -9.92
CA GLY A 350 -3.34 3.53 -8.84
C GLY A 350 -2.41 3.32 -7.65
N VAL A 351 -1.49 4.22 -7.41
CA VAL A 351 -0.62 4.11 -6.25
C VAL A 351 -1.43 4.53 -5.03
N VAL A 352 -1.82 3.59 -4.24
CA VAL A 352 -2.73 3.80 -3.13
C VAL A 352 -2.04 3.33 -1.86
N ALA A 353 -2.22 4.01 -0.82
CA ALA A 353 -1.89 3.53 0.51
C ALA A 353 -3.08 3.87 1.39
N ASP A 354 -3.74 2.90 1.87
CA ASP A 354 -4.85 3.05 2.79
C ASP A 354 -4.41 2.67 4.19
N ALA A 355 -5.16 3.07 5.12
CA ALA A 355 -5.12 2.55 6.47
C ALA A 355 -6.52 2.70 7.00
N GLY A 356 -6.89 1.89 7.87
CA GLY A 356 -8.14 2.00 8.59
C GLY A 356 -7.79 2.30 10.04
N GLY A 357 -8.24 1.50 10.88
CA GLY A 357 -7.79 1.71 12.25
C GLY A 357 -8.73 1.33 13.36
N UNK A 358 -8.51 1.75 14.22
CA UNK A 358 -9.25 1.56 15.39
C UNK A 358 -8.40 1.28 16.55
N GLY A 359 -7.34 1.66 16.63
CA GLY A 359 -6.50 1.67 17.80
C GLY A 359 -5.08 1.25 17.50
N GLY A 360 -4.24 1.31 18.46
CA GLY A 360 -2.87 0.82 18.38
C GLY A 360 -2.03 1.50 17.32
N ASN A 361 -1.05 0.79 16.80
CA ASN A 361 -0.12 1.31 15.81
C ASN A 361 -0.41 0.70 14.44
N ILE A 362 -0.79 1.52 13.51
CA ILE A 362 -1.06 1.09 12.15
C ILE A 362 -0.17 1.90 11.21
N ALA A 363 0.60 1.23 10.39
CA ALA A 363 1.47 1.89 9.44
C ALA A 363 1.26 1.27 8.06
N THR A 364 1.22 2.10 7.08
CA THR A 364 1.01 1.67 5.70
C THR A 364 1.95 2.47 4.82
N LEU A 365 2.57 1.79 3.87
CA LEU A 365 3.54 2.42 2.99
C LEU A 365 3.43 1.82 1.60
N ALA A 366 3.27 2.64 0.61
CA ALA A 366 3.37 2.24 -0.78
C ALA A 366 4.39 3.14 -1.45
N ASN A 367 5.39 2.56 -2.07
CA ASN A 367 6.42 3.28 -2.81
C ASN A 367 6.50 2.71 -4.21
N VAL A 368 6.76 3.59 -5.14
CA VAL A 368 6.91 3.19 -6.52
C VAL A 368 8.07 3.96 -7.10
N UNK A 369 8.73 3.37 -7.74
CA UNK A 369 9.77 3.98 -8.36
C UNK A 369 9.89 3.39 -9.67
N GLY A 370 9.85 3.96 -10.59
CA GLY A 370 9.87 3.43 -11.94
C GLY A 370 8.71 3.98 -12.73
N ASN A 371 8.48 3.42 -13.90
CA ASN A 371 7.46 3.96 -14.77
C ASN A 371 6.39 2.93 -15.10
N ASP A 372 5.19 3.43 -15.44
CA ASP A 372 4.11 2.58 -15.93
C ASP A 372 3.67 1.50 -14.96
N ASN A 373 3.92 1.66 -13.69
CA ASN A 373 3.48 0.69 -12.69
C ASN A 373 2.01 0.91 -12.36
N THR A 374 1.28 -0.18 -12.26
CA THR A 374 -0.14 -0.13 -11.98
C THR A 374 -0.43 -0.80 -10.66
N ALA A 375 -1.33 -0.25 -9.93
CA ALA A 375 -1.87 -0.86 -8.73
C ALA A 375 -0.83 -1.20 -7.67
N ALA A 376 0.17 -0.34 -7.47
CA ALA A 376 1.00 -0.50 -6.28
C ALA A 376 0.15 -0.04 -5.10
N GLU A 377 -0.35 -0.97 -4.36
CA GLU A 377 -1.32 -0.71 -3.34
C GLU A 377 -0.83 -1.28 -2.02
N ALA A 378 -0.98 -0.59 -0.98
CA ALA A 378 -0.78 -1.08 0.36
C ALA A 378 -2.02 -0.73 1.15
N THR A 379 -2.63 -1.69 1.73
CA THR A 379 -3.84 -1.52 2.48
C THR A 379 -3.62 -2.06 3.89
N ALA A 380 -4.19 -1.47 4.83
CA ALA A 380 -4.27 -1.97 6.18
C ALA A 380 -5.66 -1.67 6.67
N SER A 381 -6.11 -2.41 7.60
CA SER A 381 -7.35 -2.14 8.28
C SER A 381 -7.06 -2.40 9.74
N GLY A 382 -7.88 -3.12 10.47
CA GLY A 382 -7.40 -3.52 11.77
C GLY A 382 -8.11 -2.90 12.94
N VAL A 383 -8.09 -3.57 14.03
CA VAL A 383 -8.79 -3.16 15.21
C VAL A 383 -7.82 -2.84 16.35
N GLY A 384 -6.64 -3.38 16.37
CA GLY A 384 -5.76 -3.10 17.48
C GLY A 384 -4.31 -3.39 17.20
N GLY A 385 -3.52 -3.42 18.21
CA GLY A 385 -2.16 -3.89 18.17
C GLY A 385 -1.29 -3.18 17.15
N ASN A 386 -0.37 -3.92 16.60
CA ASN A 386 0.57 -3.40 15.63
C ASN A 386 0.28 -3.99 14.25
N ILE A 387 -0.09 -3.15 13.32
CA ILE A 387 -0.37 -3.56 11.96
C ILE A 387 0.52 -2.74 11.03
N ALA A 388 1.28 -3.44 10.21
CA ALA A 388 2.17 -2.80 9.26
C ALA A 388 1.98 -3.40 7.89
N THR A 389 2.02 -2.59 6.90
CA THR A 389 1.86 -2.99 5.52
C THR A 389 2.89 -2.23 4.68
N LEU A 390 3.50 -2.92 3.74
CA LEU A 390 4.53 -2.32 2.92
C LEU A 390 4.42 -2.85 1.50
N ALA A 391 4.33 -1.98 0.56
CA ALA A 391 4.45 -2.31 -0.85
C ALA A 391 5.53 -1.44 -1.44
N ASN A 392 6.56 -2.06 -1.99
CA ASN A 392 7.66 -1.37 -2.65
C ASN A 392 7.81 -1.85 -4.07
N VAL A 393 8.07 -0.95 -4.96
CA VAL A 393 8.26 -1.28 -6.36
C VAL A 393 9.44 -0.47 -6.87
N PHE A 394 10.38 -1.13 -7.51
CA PHE A 394 11.49 -0.50 -8.21
C PHE A 394 11.59 -1.15 -9.58
N GLY A 395 11.24 -0.41 -10.62
CA GLY A 395 11.22 -0.92 -11.97
C GLY A 395 9.95 -0.52 -12.67
N ASP A 396 9.75 -1.01 -13.86
CA ASP A 396 8.69 -0.54 -14.72
C ASP A 396 7.62 -1.60 -14.98
N GLY A 397 6.40 -1.15 -15.15
CA GLY A 397 5.32 -2.03 -15.55
C GLY A 397 4.86 -3.04 -14.51
N ASN A 398 5.13 -2.82 -13.25
CA ASN A 398 4.79 -3.77 -12.19
C ASN A 398 3.40 -3.52 -11.62
N ALA A 399 2.75 -4.59 -11.19
CA ALA A 399 1.52 -4.54 -10.43
C ALA A 399 1.76 -5.18 -9.08
N VAL A 400 1.53 -4.47 -8.01
CA VAL A 400 1.89 -4.90 -6.65
C VAL A 400 0.75 -4.56 -5.71
N LYS A 401 0.51 -5.41 -4.77
CA LYS A 401 -0.55 -5.21 -3.80
C LYS A 401 -0.14 -5.89 -2.49
N ALA A 402 -0.35 -5.24 -1.41
CA ALA A 402 -0.19 -5.80 -0.07
C ALA A 402 -1.42 -5.43 0.73
N ASN A 403 -2.07 -6.39 1.29
CA ASN A 403 -3.28 -6.20 2.06
C ASN A 403 -3.11 -6.73 3.46
N VAL A 404 -3.83 -6.19 4.36
CA VAL A 404 -3.90 -6.65 5.74
C VAL A 404 -5.31 -6.37 6.24
N VAL A 405 -5.81 -7.19 7.11
CA VAL A 405 -6.99 -6.88 7.89
C VAL A 405 -6.60 -6.84 9.37
N GLY A 406 -6.52 -7.92 10.06
CA GLY A 406 -5.77 -8.05 11.31
C GLY A 406 -6.35 -7.54 12.61
N PHE A 407 -5.82 -8.00 13.71
CA PHE A 407 -6.20 -7.66 15.07
C PHE A 407 -5.02 -7.37 15.96
N GLY A 408 -3.92 -8.08 15.85
CA GLY A 408 -2.75 -7.89 16.66
C GLY A 408 -1.56 -7.57 15.79
N ASN A 409 -0.46 -8.28 15.98
CA ASN A 409 0.75 -8.06 15.21
C ASN A 409 0.62 -8.70 13.84
N VAL A 410 0.41 -7.90 12.82
CA VAL A 410 0.10 -8.40 11.48
C VAL A 410 0.91 -7.67 10.43
N PRO A 411 2.21 -7.95 10.29
CA PRO A 411 2.94 -7.32 9.19
C PRO A 411 2.70 -7.98 7.84
N SER A 412 2.75 -7.21 6.81
CA SER A 412 2.70 -7.62 5.42
C SER A 412 3.73 -6.85 4.63
N ALA A 413 4.31 -7.47 3.66
CA ALA A 413 5.24 -6.78 2.79
C ALA A 413 5.21 -7.36 1.39
N ALA A 414 5.26 -6.48 0.43
CA ALA A 414 5.46 -6.84 -0.96
C ALA A 414 6.62 -6.00 -1.48
N THR A 415 7.60 -6.64 -2.07
CA THR A 415 8.76 -5.96 -2.59
C THR A 415 9.04 -6.45 -4.01
N VAL A 416 9.20 -5.54 -4.92
CA VAL A 416 9.49 -5.87 -6.31
C VAL A 416 10.69 -5.06 -6.77
N ILE A 417 11.67 -5.75 -7.32
CA ILE A 417 12.78 -5.11 -8.01
C ILE A 417 12.91 -5.77 -9.37
N GLY A 418 12.61 -5.02 -10.42
CA GLY A 418 12.56 -5.55 -11.77
C GLY A 418 11.33 -5.04 -12.48
N SER A 419 11.04 -5.57 -13.65
CA SER A 419 9.99 -5.01 -14.47
C SER A 419 8.96 -6.06 -14.86
N ASN A 420 7.73 -5.60 -15.06
CA ASN A 420 6.62 -6.44 -15.52
C ASN A 420 6.26 -7.57 -14.56
N ASN A 421 6.39 -7.35 -13.27
CA ASN A 421 6.08 -8.36 -12.27
C ASN A 421 4.69 -8.14 -11.68
N THR A 422 4.03 -9.24 -11.32
CA THR A 422 2.77 -9.21 -10.61
C THR A 422 2.93 -9.87 -9.26
N VAL A 423 2.60 -9.18 -8.21
CA VAL A 423 2.79 -9.65 -6.84
C VAL A 423 1.55 -9.32 -6.03
N THR A 424 1.13 -10.23 -5.22
CA THR A 424 0.02 -10.01 -4.30
C THR A 424 0.40 -10.56 -2.95
N THR A 425 0.07 -9.88 -1.93
CA THR A 425 0.27 -10.33 -0.56
C THR A 425 -1.03 -10.06 0.19
N ASP A 426 -1.61 -11.06 0.75
CA ASP A 426 -2.82 -10.93 1.53
C ASP A 426 -2.57 -11.43 2.94
N VAL A 427 -3.24 -10.87 3.86
CA VAL A 427 -3.20 -11.31 5.25
C VAL A 427 -4.60 -11.10 5.81
N PHE A 428 -4.99 -11.92 6.70
CA PHE A 428 -6.23 -11.76 7.41
C PHE A 428 -5.95 -11.59 8.91
N GLY A 429 -5.80 -12.62 9.64
CA GLY A 429 -5.13 -12.69 10.92
C GLY A 429 -5.80 -12.18 12.17
N VAL A 430 -5.35 -12.65 13.31
CA VAL A 430 -5.74 -12.16 14.62
C VAL A 430 -4.53 -11.82 15.47
N GLU A 431 -3.50 -12.66 15.57
CA GLU A 431 -2.28 -12.34 16.29
C GLU A 431 -1.06 -12.97 15.62
N ASN A 432 0.02 -12.24 15.53
CA ASN A 432 1.33 -12.69 15.05
C ASN A 432 1.25 -13.37 13.69
N ILE A 433 0.92 -12.60 12.69
CA ILE A 433 0.83 -13.11 11.33
C ILE A 433 1.75 -12.26 10.46
N ALA A 434 2.63 -12.92 9.75
CA ALA A 434 3.58 -12.26 8.86
C ALA A 434 3.45 -12.83 7.46
N THR A 435 3.47 -11.99 6.49
CA THR A 435 3.38 -12.38 5.09
C THR A 435 4.38 -11.55 4.30
N LEU A 436 5.09 -12.18 3.41
CA LEU A 436 6.10 -11.50 2.61
C LEU A 436 6.14 -12.07 1.22
N ALA A 437 6.01 -11.22 0.25
CA ALA A 437 6.22 -11.57 -1.14
C ALA A 437 7.36 -10.71 -1.67
N SER A 438 8.38 -11.33 -2.23
CA SER A 438 9.52 -10.62 -2.77
C SER A 438 9.85 -11.12 -4.16
N VAL A 439 10.12 -10.19 -5.05
CA VAL A 439 10.45 -10.51 -6.42
C VAL A 439 11.70 -9.73 -6.81
N TYR A 440 12.67 -10.43 -7.37
CA TYR A 440 13.87 -9.85 -7.94
C TYR A 440 14.05 -10.42 -9.35
N GLY A 441 13.78 -9.63 -10.38
CA GLY A 441 13.84 -10.09 -11.76
C GLY A 441 12.66 -9.58 -12.54
N ASP A 442 12.49 -10.03 -13.76
CA ASP A 442 11.51 -9.48 -14.67
C ASP A 442 10.48 -10.50 -15.11
N GLY A 443 9.28 -10.02 -15.39
CA GLY A 443 8.25 -10.84 -15.98
C GLY A 443 7.68 -11.93 -15.10
N ASN A 444 7.83 -11.85 -13.80
CA ASN A 444 7.30 -12.87 -12.90
C ASN A 444 5.82 -12.59 -12.62
N SER A 445 5.02 -13.62 -12.74
CA SER A 445 3.59 -13.48 -12.62
C SER A 445 3.02 -14.41 -11.57
N GLY A 446 1.96 -13.98 -10.95
CA GLY A 446 1.27 -14.79 -9.98
C GLY A 446 2.05 -15.04 -8.69
N VAL A 447 2.98 -14.18 -8.35
CA VAL A 447 3.72 -14.32 -7.10
C VAL A 447 2.81 -13.90 -5.97
N LEU A 448 2.40 -14.82 -5.19
CA LEU A 448 1.35 -14.61 -4.22
C LEU A 448 1.79 -15.16 -2.88
N ALA A 449 1.61 -14.45 -1.86
CA ALA A 449 1.77 -14.95 -0.51
C ALA A 449 0.48 -14.59 0.22
N GLN A 450 -0.18 -15.56 0.70
CA GLN A 450 -1.41 -15.39 1.43
C GLN A 450 -1.23 -15.88 2.85
N SER A 451 -2.15 -15.55 3.66
CA SER A 451 -2.18 -16.03 5.02
C SER A 451 -3.62 -15.84 5.47
N GLY A 452 -4.07 -16.65 6.31
CA GLY A 452 -5.36 -16.48 6.97
C GLY A 452 -5.08 -16.42 8.45
N GLY A 453 -5.66 -17.34 9.21
CA GLY A 453 -5.21 -17.55 10.56
C GLY A 453 -6.05 -16.93 11.66
N VAL A 454 -6.02 -17.49 12.81
CA VAL A 454 -6.72 -17.00 13.97
C VAL A 454 -5.78 -16.73 15.13
N GLY A 455 -4.66 -17.39 15.27
CA GLY A 455 -3.85 -17.13 16.41
C GLY A 455 -2.42 -17.57 16.28
N GLY A 456 -1.66 -17.38 17.31
CA GLY A 456 -0.30 -17.86 17.41
C GLY A 456 0.60 -17.28 16.35
N ASN A 457 1.48 -18.10 15.86
CA ASN A 457 2.47 -17.67 14.88
C ASN A 457 2.17 -18.25 13.51
N ILE A 458 1.87 -17.42 12.57
CA ILE A 458 1.67 -17.82 11.19
C ILE A 458 2.61 -16.98 10.33
N ALA A 459 3.43 -17.62 9.55
CA ALA A 459 4.36 -16.93 8.67
C ALA A 459 4.26 -17.51 7.27
N THR A 460 4.27 -16.66 6.32
CA THR A 460 4.15 -17.04 4.92
C THR A 460 5.18 -16.24 4.12
N LEU A 461 5.87 -16.90 3.22
CA LEU A 461 6.90 -16.25 2.44
C LEU A 461 6.91 -16.82 1.03
N ALA A 462 6.78 -15.98 0.07
CA ALA A 462 6.99 -16.31 -1.33
C ALA A 462 8.10 -15.43 -1.86
N THR A 463 9.12 -16.03 -2.43
CA THR A 463 10.29 -15.31 -2.90
C THR A 463 10.65 -15.78 -4.30
N VAL A 464 10.91 -14.86 -5.17
CA VAL A 464 11.33 -15.15 -6.52
C VAL A 464 12.62 -14.39 -6.80
N ILE A 465 13.63 -15.09 -7.27
CA ILE A 465 14.83 -14.47 -7.82
C ILE A 465 15.03 -15.09 -9.19
N GLY A 466 14.90 -14.30 -10.25
CA GLY A 466 14.93 -14.80 -11.60
C GLY A 466 13.78 -14.20 -12.38
N SER A 467 13.61 -14.67 -13.60
CA SER A 467 12.64 -14.07 -14.49
C SER A 467 11.66 -15.08 -15.03
N ASN A 468 10.49 -14.58 -15.40
CA ASN A 468 9.46 -15.38 -16.04
C ASN A 468 8.95 -16.56 -15.20
N ASN A 469 9.04 -16.46 -13.90
CA ASN A 469 8.49 -17.48 -13.00
C ASN A 469 7.00 -17.26 -12.85
N THR A 470 6.26 -18.37 -12.87
CA THR A 470 4.82 -18.32 -12.81
C THR A 470 4.32 -19.02 -11.56
N ALA A 471 3.28 -18.50 -10.99
CA ALA A 471 2.54 -19.15 -9.92
C ALA A 471 3.40 -19.48 -8.70
N THR A 472 4.35 -18.63 -8.35
CA THR A 472 5.06 -18.82 -7.09
C THR A 472 4.10 -18.43 -5.97
N GLU A 473 3.70 -19.38 -5.20
CA GLU A 473 2.68 -19.17 -4.21
C GLU A 473 3.15 -19.71 -2.88
N ALA A 474 2.90 -19.03 -1.84
CA ALA A 474 2.99 -19.54 -0.49
C ALA A 474 1.68 -19.18 0.17
N SER A 475 1.04 -20.13 0.76
CA SER A 475 -0.28 -19.93 1.29
C SER A 475 -0.35 -20.59 2.66
N ALA A 476 -1.10 -20.04 3.54
CA ALA A 476 -1.35 -20.59 4.86
C ALA A 476 -2.78 -20.28 5.22
N VAL A 477 -3.37 -21.10 6.06
CA VAL A 477 -4.69 -20.83 6.56
C VAL A 477 -4.64 -20.87 8.09
N GLY A 478 -4.80 -21.99 8.72
CA GLY A 478 -4.47 -22.21 10.12
C GLY A 478 -5.35 -21.59 11.18
N ILE A 479 -5.47 -22.19 12.31
CA ILE A 479 -6.19 -21.67 13.44
C ILE A 479 -5.30 -21.45 14.64
N GLY A 480 -4.10 -21.97 14.70
CA GLY A 480 -3.30 -21.71 15.87
C GLY A 480 -1.90 -22.24 15.78
N GLY A 481 -1.19 -22.09 16.85
CA GLY A 481 0.14 -22.62 16.99
C GLY A 481 1.10 -22.05 15.98
N ASN A 482 2.00 -22.87 15.51
CA ASN A 482 3.03 -22.44 14.59
C ASN A 482 2.76 -22.99 13.19
N ILE A 483 2.50 -22.13 12.26
CA ILE A 483 2.32 -22.49 10.87
C ILE A 483 3.30 -21.67 10.05
N ALA A 484 4.13 -22.32 9.28
CA ALA A 484 5.10 -21.64 8.44
C ALA A 484 5.02 -22.20 7.04
N THR A 485 5.11 -21.35 6.09
CA THR A 485 5.02 -21.71 4.68
C THR A 485 6.09 -20.93 3.93
N LEU A 486 6.78 -21.59 3.00
CA LEU A 486 7.83 -20.96 2.23
C LEU A 486 7.79 -21.46 0.80
N GLY A 487 7.66 -20.57 -0.12
CA GLY A 487 7.84 -20.89 -1.53
C GLY A 487 9.02 -20.08 -2.03
N THR A 488 9.84 -20.69 -2.87
CA THR A 488 11.05 -20.04 -3.36
C THR A 488 11.32 -20.49 -4.79
N ALA A 489 11.69 -19.60 -5.62
CA ALA A 489 12.20 -19.87 -6.96
C ALA A 489 13.48 -19.07 -7.12
N LEU A 490 14.50 -19.74 -7.64
CA LEU A 490 15.76 -19.11 -7.99
C LEU A 490 16.07 -19.53 -9.41
N SER A 491 16.17 -18.61 -10.33
CA SER A 491 16.34 -18.83 -11.75
C SER A 491 14.99 -18.74 -12.46
N ASP A 492 14.96 -18.97 -13.73
CA ASP A 492 13.88 -18.54 -14.60
C ASP A 492 12.88 -19.64 -14.91
N GLY A 493 11.64 -19.25 -15.13
CA GLY A 493 10.62 -20.14 -15.64
C GLY A 493 10.12 -21.20 -14.68
N ASN A 494 10.28 -21.03 -13.39
CA ASN A 494 9.86 -22.01 -12.40
C ASN A 494 8.45 -21.72 -11.90
N ALA A 495 7.75 -22.77 -11.53
CA ALA A 495 6.49 -22.67 -10.80
C ALA A 495 6.68 -23.32 -9.44
N VAL A 496 6.35 -22.64 -8.40
CA VAL A 496 6.59 -23.09 -7.04
C VAL A 496 5.31 -22.87 -6.23
N SER A 497 4.97 -23.78 -5.40
CA SER A 497 3.83 -23.63 -4.53
C SER A 497 4.14 -24.24 -3.18
N ALA A 498 3.77 -23.61 -2.14
CA ALA A 498 3.80 -24.17 -0.80
C ALA A 498 2.46 -23.83 -0.17
N THR A 499 1.84 -24.77 0.43
CA THR A 499 0.52 -24.61 0.99
C THR A 499 0.53 -25.21 2.39
N ALA A 500 -0.17 -24.64 3.28
CA ALA A 500 -0.38 -25.19 4.61
C ALA A 500 -1.84 -24.98 4.95
N ASN A 501 -2.30 -25.72 5.92
CA ASN A 501 -3.66 -25.57 6.41
C ASN A 501 -3.57 -25.59 7.92
N GLY A 502 -3.88 -26.64 8.59
CA GLY A 502 -3.42 -26.97 9.92
C GLY A 502 -3.99 -26.25 11.12
N PHE A 503 -3.74 -26.79 12.25
CA PHE A 503 -4.17 -26.33 13.55
C PHE A 503 -3.02 -26.02 14.49
N GLY A 504 -1.96 -26.75 14.46
CA GLY A 504 -0.79 -26.56 15.31
C GLY A 504 0.45 -26.46 14.46
N ASN A 505 1.49 -27.16 14.86
CA ASN A 505 2.77 -27.08 14.18
C ASN A 505 2.68 -27.64 12.75
N THR A 506 2.70 -26.78 11.79
CA THR A 506 2.64 -27.17 10.40
C THR A 506 3.69 -26.37 9.62
N ALA A 507 4.56 -27.03 8.92
CA ALA A 507 5.58 -26.37 8.13
C ALA A 507 5.58 -26.92 6.72
N THR A 508 5.77 -26.08 5.77
CA THR A 508 5.74 -26.44 4.37
C THR A 508 6.82 -25.64 3.63
N VAL A 509 7.58 -26.30 2.79
CA VAL A 509 8.61 -25.66 2.00
C VAL A 509 8.52 -26.21 0.57
N ALA A 510 8.46 -25.36 -0.39
CA ALA A 510 8.60 -25.71 -1.78
C ALA A 510 9.72 -24.86 -2.35
N THR A 511 10.65 -25.48 -3.05
CA THR A 511 11.82 -24.80 -3.55
C THR A 511 12.14 -25.31 -4.95
N ALA A 512 12.27 -24.45 -5.89
CA ALA A 512 12.88 -24.76 -7.16
C ALA A 512 14.13 -23.91 -7.25
N PHE A 513 15.23 -24.50 -7.66
CA PHE A 513 16.49 -23.85 -7.38
C PHE A 513 17.19 -23.36 -8.64
N ILE A 514 17.93 -24.18 -9.33
CA ILE A 514 18.72 -23.75 -10.48
C ILE A 514 18.19 -24.45 -11.71
N GLY A 515 18.09 -23.74 -12.80
CA GLY A 515 17.49 -24.27 -14.02
C GLY A 515 16.04 -23.86 -14.13
N GLY A 516 15.50 -23.95 -15.31
CA GLY A 516 14.17 -23.51 -15.59
C GLY A 516 13.18 -24.65 -15.74
N GLY A 517 11.91 -24.29 -15.78
CA GLY A 517 10.88 -25.27 -16.03
C GLY A 517 10.55 -26.17 -14.85
N ASN A 518 11.07 -25.90 -13.68
CA ASN A 518 10.79 -26.77 -12.54
C ASN A 518 9.43 -26.47 -11.93
N THR A 519 8.79 -27.52 -11.47
CA THR A 519 7.59 -27.41 -10.67
C THR A 519 7.86 -28.06 -9.32
N ALA A 520 7.70 -27.37 -8.26
CA ALA A 520 7.86 -27.92 -6.92
C ALA A 520 6.59 -27.59 -6.15
N THR A 521 6.04 -28.55 -5.51
CA THR A 521 4.83 -28.38 -4.74
C THR A 521 5.03 -29.02 -3.38
N ALA A 522 4.77 -28.34 -2.34
CA ALA A 522 4.71 -28.90 -1.00
C ALA A 522 3.37 -28.52 -0.44
N SER A 523 2.72 -29.43 0.19
CA SER A 523 1.40 -29.23 0.71
C SER A 523 1.32 -29.89 2.07
N ALA A 524 0.63 -29.29 2.97
CA ALA A 524 0.42 -29.87 4.28
C ALA A 524 -1.02 -29.56 4.67
N SER A 525 -1.53 -30.35 5.55
CA SER A 525 -2.81 -30.13 6.16
C SER A 525 -2.59 -30.37 7.64
N GLY A 526 -3.46 -31.06 8.34
CA GLY A 526 -3.10 -31.62 9.61
C GLY A 526 -3.46 -30.85 10.85
N VAL A 527 -3.13 -31.41 11.99
CA VAL A 527 -3.52 -30.90 13.27
C VAL A 527 -2.31 -30.69 14.18
N GLY A 528 -1.34 -31.58 14.22
CA GLY A 528 -0.13 -31.43 15.03
C GLY A 528 1.10 -31.38 14.16
N ASN A 529 2.21 -31.82 14.64
CA ASN A 529 3.51 -31.73 13.96
C ASN A 529 3.48 -32.31 12.56
N ILE A 530 3.47 -31.47 11.55
CA ILE A 530 3.41 -31.88 10.17
C ILE A 530 4.41 -31.04 9.38
N ALA A 531 5.26 -31.68 8.62
CA ALA A 531 6.23 -30.99 7.77
C ALA A 531 6.22 -31.57 6.38
N SER A 532 6.32 -30.74 5.40
CA SER A 532 6.41 -31.10 4.00
C SER A 532 7.57 -30.35 3.38
N LEU A 533 8.26 -30.98 2.46
CA LEU A 533 9.37 -30.36 1.78
C LEU A 533 9.44 -30.90 0.37
N ALA A 534 9.40 -30.04 -0.59
CA ALA A 534 9.59 -30.39 -1.98
C ALA A 534 10.73 -29.53 -2.51
N THR A 535 11.61 -30.11 -3.29
CA THR A 535 12.81 -29.45 -3.77
C THR A 535 13.11 -29.91 -5.20
N ALA A 536 13.50 -29.03 -6.03
CA ALA A 536 14.01 -29.35 -7.37
C ALA A 536 15.30 -28.57 -7.57
N VAL A 537 16.28 -29.23 -8.14
CA VAL A 537 17.55 -28.62 -8.53
C VAL A 537 17.88 -29.18 -9.91
N GLY A 538 18.07 -28.31 -10.89
CA GLY A 538 18.22 -28.70 -12.28
C GLY A 538 17.04 -28.19 -13.08
N ALA A 539 16.82 -28.72 -14.26
CA ALA A 539 15.78 -28.21 -15.14
C ALA A 539 14.67 -29.23 -15.35
N ASP A 540 13.47 -28.71 -15.59
CA ASP A 540 12.32 -29.51 -15.99
C ASP A 540 11.95 -30.61 -15.00
N ASN A 541 12.14 -30.39 -13.73
CA ASN A 541 11.78 -31.35 -12.70
C ASN A 541 10.38 -31.07 -12.16
N ALA A 542 9.64 -32.13 -11.93
CA ALA A 542 8.37 -32.06 -11.22
C ALA A 542 8.53 -32.75 -9.88
N VAL A 543 8.18 -32.08 -8.82
CA VAL A 543 8.41 -32.56 -7.46
C VAL A 543 7.16 -32.25 -6.65
N SER A 544 6.76 -33.15 -5.82
CA SER A 544 5.60 -32.96 -4.99
C SER A 544 5.84 -33.61 -3.64
N ALA A 545 5.51 -32.95 -2.60
CA ALA A 545 5.49 -33.53 -1.27
C ALA A 545 4.15 -33.16 -0.68
N THR A 546 3.47 -34.10 -0.13
CA THR A 546 2.13 -33.89 0.41
C THR A 546 2.09 -34.48 1.81
N ALA A 547 1.32 -33.91 2.63
CA ALA A 547 1.04 -34.46 3.96
C ALA A 547 -0.44 -34.24 4.21
N SER A 548 -0.95 -34.96 5.15
CA SER A 548 -2.29 -34.78 5.64
C SER A 548 -2.23 -35.14 7.11
N GLY A 549 -3.23 -35.74 7.70
CA GLY A 549 -3.05 -36.30 9.00
C GLY A 549 -3.62 -35.51 10.16
N ALA A 550 -3.74 -36.11 11.29
CA ALA A 550 -4.40 -35.58 12.45
C ALA A 550 -3.54 -35.59 13.70
N GLY A 551 -2.24 -35.65 13.62
CA GLY A 551 -1.44 -35.49 14.80
C GLY A 551 -0.15 -36.28 14.76
N GLY A 552 0.60 -36.14 15.83
CA GLY A 552 1.89 -36.78 15.93
C GLY A 552 2.91 -36.14 15.02
N ASN A 553 3.92 -36.92 14.66
CA ASN A 553 5.01 -36.46 13.84
C ASN A 553 4.89 -37.01 12.42
N ILE A 554 4.71 -36.14 11.48
CA ILE A 554 4.65 -36.50 10.07
C ILE A 554 5.68 -35.66 9.32
N ALA A 555 6.60 -36.30 8.65
CA ALA A 555 7.62 -35.59 7.90
C ALA A 555 7.70 -36.18 6.49
N ILE A 556 7.79 -35.34 5.53
CA ILE A 556 7.75 -35.74 4.13
C ILE A 556 8.80 -34.93 3.38
N ALA A 557 9.50 -35.57 2.50
CA ALA A 557 10.45 -34.92 1.62
C ALA A 557 10.33 -35.50 0.22
N ALA A 558 10.33 -34.69 -0.78
CA ALA A 558 10.47 -35.08 -2.16
C ALA A 558 11.57 -34.22 -2.75
N THR A 559 12.52 -34.85 -3.40
CA THR A 559 13.70 -34.14 -3.88
C THR A 559 14.06 -34.64 -5.27
N ALA A 560 14.39 -33.77 -6.15
CA ALA A 560 14.94 -34.09 -7.45
C ALA A 560 16.20 -33.27 -7.68
N ILE A 561 17.26 -33.93 -8.10
CA ILE A 561 18.51 -33.27 -8.46
C ILE A 561 18.93 -33.83 -9.80
N GLY A 562 19.05 -32.96 -10.80
CA GLY A 562 19.29 -33.35 -12.18
C GLY A 562 18.15 -32.84 -13.03
N ASP A 563 18.05 -33.30 -14.26
CA ASP A 563 17.11 -32.74 -15.18
C ASP A 563 16.01 -33.71 -15.56
N GLY A 564 14.81 -33.20 -15.78
CA GLY A 564 13.73 -33.98 -16.35
C GLY A 564 13.16 -35.04 -15.45
N ASN A 565 13.33 -34.98 -14.17
CA ASN A 565 12.74 -35.95 -13.24
C ASN A 565 11.26 -35.65 -13.05
N THR A 566 10.42 -36.64 -13.34
CA THR A 566 8.99 -36.46 -13.30
C THR A 566 8.38 -37.27 -12.17
N GLU A 567 7.33 -36.76 -11.60
CA GLU A 567 6.55 -37.45 -10.60
C GLU A 567 7.37 -37.88 -9.37
N VAL A 568 8.34 -37.08 -8.97
CA VAL A 568 9.05 -37.35 -7.72
C VAL A 568 8.11 -36.95 -6.58
N THR A 569 7.36 -37.88 -6.10
CA THR A 569 6.34 -37.61 -5.09
C THR A 569 6.65 -38.30 -3.80
N ALA A 570 6.27 -37.70 -2.73
CA ALA A 570 6.22 -38.31 -1.42
C ALA A 570 4.86 -37.97 -0.84
N ASP A 571 4.12 -38.94 -0.48
CA ASP A 571 2.82 -38.78 0.12
C ASP A 571 2.85 -39.24 1.56
N ALA A 572 1.92 -38.84 2.29
CA ALA A 572 1.58 -39.43 3.57
C ALA A 572 0.10 -39.16 3.79
N GLY A 573 -0.50 -39.89 4.60
CA GLY A 573 -1.85 -39.65 5.08
C GLY A 573 -1.78 -39.72 6.57
N GLY A 574 -2.58 -40.55 7.16
CA GLY A 574 -2.38 -40.99 8.53
C GLY A 574 -3.14 -40.23 9.59
N LEU A 575 -3.42 -40.89 10.65
CA LEU A 575 -4.13 -40.40 11.79
C LEU A 575 -3.24 -40.25 13.00
N GLY A 576 -1.95 -40.26 12.84
CA GLY A 576 -1.07 -40.06 13.98
C GLY A 576 0.10 -41.00 13.98
N GLY A 577 0.89 -40.94 15.03
CA GLY A 577 2.12 -41.68 15.15
C GLY A 577 3.23 -40.99 14.36
N ASN A 578 4.31 -41.73 14.20
CA ASN A 578 5.48 -41.20 13.51
C ASN A 578 5.53 -41.72 12.10
N ILE A 579 5.40 -40.83 11.14
CA ILE A 579 5.41 -41.16 9.73
C ILE A 579 6.51 -40.38 9.04
N GLY A 580 7.42 -41.10 8.42
CA GLY A 580 8.46 -40.47 7.63
C GLY A 580 8.41 -41.00 6.23
N VAL A 581 8.41 -40.13 5.27
CA VAL A 581 8.33 -40.50 3.86
C VAL A 581 9.38 -39.69 3.12
N ALA A 582 10.10 -40.33 2.22
CA ALA A 582 11.06 -39.64 1.39
C ALA A 582 11.02 -40.21 -0.01
N ALA A 583 11.02 -39.39 -0.99
CA ALA A 583 11.19 -39.75 -2.38
C ALA A 583 12.33 -38.90 -2.91
N THR A 584 13.28 -39.53 -3.60
CA THR A 584 14.48 -38.84 -4.03
C THR A 584 14.87 -39.31 -5.42
N ALA A 585 15.24 -38.41 -6.28
CA ALA A 585 15.83 -38.70 -7.57
C ALA A 585 17.13 -37.91 -7.68
N ILE A 586 18.17 -38.58 -8.12
CA ILE A 586 19.46 -37.98 -8.44
C ILE A 586 19.87 -38.47 -9.82
N GLY A 587 20.00 -37.56 -10.76
CA GLY A 587 20.21 -37.91 -12.17
C GLY A 587 19.02 -37.40 -12.98
N GLY A 588 18.91 -37.84 -14.21
CA GLY A 588 17.89 -37.33 -15.09
C GLY A 588 16.82 -38.35 -15.47
N GLY A 589 15.64 -37.84 -15.78
CA GLY A 589 14.57 -38.66 -16.31
C GLY A 589 14.03 -39.74 -15.38
N ASN A 590 14.14 -39.58 -14.08
CA ASN A 590 13.67 -40.57 -13.12
C ASN A 590 12.24 -40.31 -12.67
N THR A 591 11.50 -41.40 -12.37
CA THR A 591 10.23 -41.28 -11.68
C THR A 591 10.33 -42.00 -10.34
N VAL A 592 9.90 -41.39 -9.29
CA VAL A 592 10.08 -41.92 -7.95
C VAL A 592 8.80 -41.63 -7.18
N ALA A 593 8.40 -42.53 -6.34
CA ALA A 593 7.25 -42.30 -5.47
C ALA A 593 7.45 -43.00 -4.16
N ALA A 594 7.11 -42.35 -3.10
CA ALA A 594 7.02 -42.93 -1.77
C ALA A 594 5.64 -42.54 -1.23
N SER A 595 4.98 -43.47 -0.62
CA SER A 595 3.62 -43.27 -0.19
C SER A 595 3.41 -43.94 1.15
N SER A 596 2.47 -43.46 1.90
CA SER A 596 2.23 -43.97 3.24
C SER A 596 0.84 -43.61 3.69
N THR A 597 0.21 -44.45 4.45
CA THR A 597 -1.00 -44.17 5.21
C THR A 597 -0.91 -45.00 6.48
N GLY A 598 -1.25 -44.44 7.62
CA GLY A 598 -1.31 -45.20 8.85
C GLY A 598 -0.43 -44.68 9.97
N LEU A 599 -0.13 -45.51 10.97
CA LEU A 599 0.35 -45.01 12.22
C LEU A 599 1.88 -44.83 12.36
N THR A 600 2.68 -45.83 12.13
CA THR A 600 4.13 -45.69 12.29
C THR A 600 4.83 -46.29 11.06
N ILE A 601 5.27 -45.44 10.18
CA ILE A 601 5.71 -45.91 8.88
C ILE A 601 6.93 -45.11 8.42
N GLY A 602 7.89 -45.81 7.87
CA GLY A 602 8.95 -45.20 7.10
C GLY A 602 8.88 -45.71 5.68
N SER A 603 8.75 -44.86 4.73
CA SER A 603 8.76 -45.21 3.32
C SER A 603 9.87 -44.42 2.63
N VAL A 604 10.66 -45.11 1.84
CA VAL A 604 11.75 -44.46 1.13
C VAL A 604 11.74 -44.98 -0.30
N ALA A 605 11.70 -44.15 -1.27
CA ALA A 605 11.91 -44.50 -2.66
C ALA A 605 13.04 -43.64 -3.19
N THR A 606 14.05 -44.23 -3.77
CA THR A 606 15.24 -43.54 -4.22
C THR A 606 15.66 -43.99 -5.60
N ALA A 607 16.00 -43.08 -6.44
CA ALA A 607 16.61 -43.38 -7.75
C ALA A 607 17.91 -42.59 -7.85
N VAL A 608 18.98 -43.28 -8.24
CA VAL A 608 20.27 -42.66 -8.47
C VAL A 608 20.75 -43.13 -9.83
N GLY A 609 20.97 -42.23 -10.78
CA GLY A 609 21.28 -42.51 -12.14
C GLY A 609 20.15 -42.00 -13.04
N ASP A 610 20.17 -42.37 -14.31
CA ASP A 610 19.23 -41.79 -15.25
C ASP A 610 18.20 -42.79 -15.73
N GLY A 611 16.98 -42.29 -15.99
CA GLY A 611 15.94 -43.07 -16.60
C GLY A 611 15.34 -44.17 -15.75
N ASN A 612 15.48 -44.14 -14.44
CA ASN A 612 14.86 -45.13 -13.58
C ASN A 612 13.38 -44.79 -13.38
N THR A 613 12.50 -45.73 -13.64
CA THR A 613 11.08 -45.47 -13.59
C THR A 613 10.35 -46.45 -12.69
N GLY A 614 9.26 -46.01 -12.09
CA GLY A 614 8.46 -46.87 -11.24
C GLY A 614 9.16 -47.29 -9.95
N ILE A 615 10.00 -46.41 -9.40
CA ILE A 615 10.72 -46.71 -8.17
C ILE A 615 9.83 -46.33 -7.01
N ALA A 616 9.19 -47.27 -6.42
CA ALA A 616 8.12 -47.01 -5.46
C ALA A 616 8.33 -47.70 -4.13
N ALA A 617 8.15 -47.01 -3.06
CA ALA A 617 8.03 -47.60 -1.73
C ALA A 617 6.64 -47.20 -1.23
N ARG A 618 5.90 -48.17 -0.75
CA ARG A 618 4.51 -47.93 -0.37
C ARG A 618 4.24 -48.53 0.98
N GLY A 619 3.27 -48.05 1.66
CA GLY A 619 2.72 -48.62 2.85
C GLY A 619 1.29 -48.13 2.98
N HIS A 620 0.38 -48.98 3.37
CA HIS A 620 -1.00 -48.62 3.28
C HIS A 620 -1.82 -48.71 4.56
N GLN A 621 -1.34 -49.36 5.62
CA GLN A 621 -2.16 -49.44 6.83
C GLN A 621 -1.31 -49.39 8.06
N ALA A 622 -1.93 -49.59 9.22
CA ALA A 622 -1.36 -49.28 10.50
C ALA A 622 -0.24 -50.25 10.86
N GLY A 623 0.84 -49.74 11.45
CA GLY A 623 1.90 -50.49 12.01
C GLY A 623 2.96 -51.02 11.08
N ASN A 624 3.09 -50.43 9.89
CA ASN A 624 4.12 -50.83 8.94
C ASN A 624 5.41 -50.10 9.23
N LEU A 625 6.52 -50.85 9.18
CA LEU A 625 7.84 -50.31 9.52
C LEU A 625 8.83 -50.54 8.39
N GLY A 626 9.49 -49.48 7.99
CA GLY A 626 10.68 -49.58 7.17
C GLY A 626 10.49 -50.20 5.78
N ILE A 627 9.81 -49.51 4.89
CA ILE A 627 9.63 -49.95 3.51
C ILE A 627 10.60 -49.17 2.64
N VAL A 628 11.46 -49.86 1.89
CA VAL A 628 12.51 -49.18 1.14
C VAL A 628 12.53 -49.69 -0.30
N SER A 629 12.56 -48.81 -1.22
CA SER A 629 12.75 -49.13 -2.66
C SER A 629 13.90 -48.26 -3.15
N THR A 630 14.94 -48.91 -3.74
CA THR A 630 16.10 -48.17 -4.18
C THR A 630 16.56 -48.69 -5.53
N ALA A 631 16.84 -47.80 -6.45
CA ALA A 631 17.46 -48.14 -7.71
C ALA A 631 18.71 -47.28 -7.91
N ILE A 632 19.83 -47.96 -8.15
CA ILE A 632 21.09 -47.32 -8.45
C ILE A 632 21.58 -47.87 -9.78
N GLY A 633 21.70 -46.99 -10.78
CA GLY A 633 22.07 -47.40 -12.12
C GLY A 633 21.15 -46.70 -13.14
N PHE A 634 21.07 -47.31 -14.31
CA PHE A 634 20.34 -46.65 -15.41
C PHE A 634 19.20 -47.54 -15.91
N GLY A 635 18.09 -46.92 -16.21
CA GLY A 635 16.98 -47.59 -16.88
C GLY A 635 16.31 -48.71 -16.10
N ASN A 636 16.38 -48.69 -14.79
CA ASN A 636 15.69 -49.69 -13.97
C ASN A 636 14.20 -49.36 -13.89
N THR A 637 13.36 -50.43 -14.03
CA THR A 637 11.92 -50.20 -14.03
C THR A 637 11.21 -51.06 -12.98
N ASP A 638 10.14 -50.53 -12.43
CA ASP A 638 9.25 -51.24 -11.51
C ASP A 638 9.99 -51.85 -10.33
N VAL A 639 10.77 -51.03 -9.64
CA VAL A 639 11.47 -51.44 -8.42
C VAL A 639 10.61 -51.00 -7.25
N ALA A 640 9.95 -51.95 -6.59
CA ALA A 640 8.94 -51.59 -5.59
C ALA A 640 9.03 -52.40 -4.34
N ALA A 641 8.94 -51.75 -3.22
CA ALA A 641 8.73 -52.38 -1.94
C ALA A 641 7.36 -51.95 -1.43
N ALA A 642 6.56 -52.94 -1.06
CA ALA A 642 5.17 -52.65 -0.69
C ALA A 642 4.77 -53.46 0.53
N GLY A 643 4.00 -52.82 1.41
CA GLY A 643 3.40 -53.49 2.53
C GLY A 643 1.90 -53.45 2.44
N PHE A 644 1.27 -54.57 2.65
CA PHE A 644 -0.18 -54.63 2.62
C PHE A 644 -0.67 -55.15 3.99
N GLY A 645 -1.68 -54.52 4.55
CA GLY A 645 -2.26 -55.00 5.79
C GLY A 645 -1.61 -54.43 7.03
N VAL A 646 -1.82 -55.07 8.13
CA VAL A 646 -1.41 -54.60 9.46
C VAL A 646 -0.11 -55.25 9.89
N ALA A 647 0.87 -54.47 10.37
CA ALA A 647 2.11 -54.96 10.96
C ALA A 647 3.07 -55.58 9.94
N ASN A 648 3.30 -54.95 8.82
CA ASN A 648 4.36 -55.33 7.93
C ASN A 648 5.67 -54.69 8.37
N ILE A 649 6.74 -55.46 8.38
CA ILE A 649 8.01 -54.96 8.85
C ILE A 649 9.11 -55.23 7.79
N GLY A 650 9.77 -54.15 7.37
CA GLY A 650 11.00 -54.26 6.61
C GLY A 650 10.96 -54.89 5.26
N ASN A 651 10.06 -54.40 4.37
CA ASN A 651 10.13 -54.83 2.99
C ASN A 651 11.15 -53.98 2.24
N VAL A 652 12.09 -54.65 1.54
CA VAL A 652 13.20 -53.95 0.91
C VAL A 652 13.35 -54.44 -0.54
N ALA A 653 13.29 -53.54 -1.49
CA ALA A 653 13.60 -53.80 -2.90
C ALA A 653 14.82 -52.96 -3.27
N THR A 654 15.91 -53.59 -3.68
CA THR A 654 17.14 -52.88 -4.01
C THR A 654 17.70 -53.33 -5.34
N VAL A 655 18.12 -52.39 -6.12
CA VAL A 655 18.74 -52.66 -7.41
C VAL A 655 20.06 -51.88 -7.48
N ILE A 656 21.12 -52.57 -7.83
CA ILE A 656 22.40 -51.97 -8.19
C ILE A 656 22.79 -52.52 -9.57
N GLY A 657 22.70 -51.71 -10.60
CA GLY A 657 22.92 -52.15 -11.96
C GLY A 657 21.94 -51.47 -12.89
N SER A 658 21.87 -51.95 -14.13
CA SER A 658 21.11 -51.23 -15.11
C SER A 658 20.11 -52.14 -15.81
N ASN A 659 19.01 -51.53 -16.26
CA ASN A 659 17.95 -52.19 -17.03
C ASN A 659 17.29 -53.36 -16.31
N ASN A 660 17.28 -53.33 -15.00
CA ASN A 660 16.61 -54.36 -14.20
C ASN A 660 15.13 -54.03 -14.07
N GLN A 661 14.30 -55.10 -14.07
CA GLN A 661 12.86 -54.93 -14.15
C GLN A 661 12.16 -55.79 -13.11
N ASN A 662 11.00 -55.33 -12.67
CA ASN A 662 10.11 -56.11 -11.81
C ASN A 662 10.83 -56.61 -10.56
N VAL A 663 11.49 -55.70 -9.82
CA VAL A 663 12.15 -56.04 -8.57
C VAL A 663 11.19 -55.65 -7.46
N PHE A 664 10.59 -56.68 -6.83
CA PHE A 664 9.48 -56.46 -5.91
C PHE A 664 9.71 -57.19 -4.59
N ALA A 665 9.49 -56.46 -3.48
CA ALA A 665 9.48 -57.05 -2.18
C ALA A 665 8.19 -56.61 -1.46
N GLY A 666 7.29 -57.54 -1.15
CA GLY A 666 6.05 -57.15 -0.55
C GLY A 666 5.15 -58.27 -0.10
N GLY A 667 4.04 -57.88 0.50
CA GLY A 667 3.06 -58.80 1.06
C GLY A 667 2.59 -58.37 2.41
N THR A 668 1.71 -59.16 3.02
CA THR A 668 1.34 -58.97 4.39
C THR A 668 2.22 -59.86 5.25
N GLY A 669 3.06 -59.30 6.16
CA GLY A 669 3.90 -60.06 7.01
C GLY A 669 5.27 -59.43 7.21
N LEU A 670 6.25 -60.23 7.59
CA LEU A 670 7.55 -59.73 8.00
C LEU A 670 8.59 -59.81 6.87
N SER A 671 9.31 -58.75 6.68
CA SER A 671 10.61 -58.67 5.96
C SER A 671 10.73 -59.46 4.68
N ASN A 672 10.18 -58.99 3.62
CA ASN A 672 10.47 -59.55 2.28
C ASN A 672 11.57 -58.69 1.67
N ILE A 673 12.57 -59.37 1.08
CA ILE A 673 13.74 -58.71 0.52
C ILE A 673 14.00 -59.15 -0.88
N ALA A 674 13.98 -58.21 -1.82
CA ALA A 674 14.34 -58.45 -3.19
C ALA A 674 15.59 -57.65 -3.53
N THR A 675 16.66 -58.28 -3.94
CA THR A 675 17.93 -57.62 -4.18
C THR A 675 18.48 -58.02 -5.55
N VAL A 676 18.95 -57.04 -6.28
CA VAL A 676 19.53 -57.27 -7.61
C VAL A 676 20.90 -56.60 -7.66
N GLY A 677 21.92 -57.33 -8.08
CA GLY A 677 23.21 -56.77 -8.43
C GLY A 677 23.58 -57.25 -9.84
N GLY A 678 23.76 -56.30 -10.77
CA GLY A 678 24.03 -56.62 -12.16
C GLY A 678 22.93 -56.05 -13.05
N ASP A 679 22.92 -56.48 -14.31
CA ASP A 679 22.09 -55.88 -15.32
C ASP A 679 21.07 -56.86 -15.90
N ASN A 680 19.91 -56.31 -16.30
CA ASN A 680 18.84 -57.05 -16.94
C ASN A 680 18.25 -58.17 -16.08
N ASN A 681 18.11 -57.96 -14.80
CA ASN A 681 17.66 -58.98 -13.84
C ASN A 681 16.27 -58.69 -13.28
N THR A 682 15.65 -59.74 -12.71
CA THR A 682 14.37 -59.63 -12.02
C THR A 682 14.49 -60.30 -10.63
N ALA A 683 13.75 -59.77 -9.65
CA ALA A 683 13.73 -60.39 -8.33
C ALA A 683 12.35 -60.15 -7.67
N LEU A 684 11.77 -61.24 -7.16
CA LEU A 684 10.46 -61.20 -6.56
C LEU A 684 10.50 -61.87 -5.18
N ALA A 685 10.22 -61.10 -4.15
CA ALA A 685 10.15 -61.63 -2.78
C ALA A 685 8.79 -61.27 -2.20
N GLY A 686 8.01 -62.31 -1.88
CA GLY A 686 6.69 -62.08 -1.25
C GLY A 686 5.56 -62.33 -2.17
N ASP A 687 4.45 -61.60 -1.99
CA ASP A 687 3.25 -61.81 -2.74
C ASP A 687 2.76 -60.48 -3.30
N GLN A 688 2.75 -60.32 -4.61
CA GLN A 688 2.29 -59.09 -5.24
C GLN A 688 0.81 -58.87 -5.07
N SER A 689 0.05 -59.90 -4.84
CA SER A 689 -1.42 -59.74 -4.64
C SER A 689 -1.77 -59.38 -3.21
N GLY A 690 -0.80 -59.29 -2.31
CA GLY A 690 -1.06 -58.91 -0.93
C GLY A 690 -1.37 -60.06 0.01
N GLY A 691 -1.13 -61.29 -0.41
CA GLY A 691 -1.34 -62.42 0.48
C GLY A 691 -0.30 -62.55 1.55
N LEU A 692 -0.49 -63.53 2.40
CA LEU A 692 0.47 -63.77 3.48
C LEU A 692 1.79 -64.27 2.96
N ALA A 693 2.82 -63.46 3.18
CA ALA A 693 4.17 -63.82 2.73
C ALA A 693 5.17 -63.15 3.68
N SER A 694 5.93 -63.97 4.39
CA SER A 694 6.83 -63.41 5.40
C SER A 694 8.23 -63.96 5.27
N VAL A 695 9.21 -63.11 5.42
CA VAL A 695 10.61 -63.42 5.42
C VAL A 695 11.01 -64.20 4.13
N ASN A 696 10.60 -63.70 3.02
CA ASN A 696 11.01 -64.22 1.72
C ASN A 696 12.17 -63.37 1.20
N VAL A 697 13.19 -64.07 0.67
CA VAL A 697 14.37 -63.39 0.16
C VAL A 697 14.62 -63.84 -1.28
N ALA A 698 14.66 -62.89 -2.19
CA ALA A 698 15.01 -63.15 -3.58
C ALA A 698 16.23 -62.29 -3.93
N THR A 699 17.34 -62.93 -4.28
CA THR A 699 18.57 -62.20 -4.54
C THR A 699 19.19 -62.66 -5.86
N VAL A 700 19.64 -61.72 -6.66
CA VAL A 700 20.26 -61.98 -7.94
C VAL A 700 21.59 -61.26 -8.02
N PHE A 701 22.62 -61.99 -8.41
CA PHE A 701 23.90 -61.39 -8.81
C PHE A 701 24.24 -61.95 -10.18
N GLY A 702 24.65 -61.12 -11.11
CA GLY A 702 24.91 -61.51 -12.49
C GLY A 702 24.06 -60.74 -13.44
N SER A 703 23.95 -61.24 -14.67
CA SER A 703 23.18 -60.51 -15.66
C SER A 703 22.20 -61.45 -16.38
N GLY A 704 21.04 -60.93 -16.69
CA GLY A 704 20.01 -61.70 -17.36
C GLY A 704 19.40 -62.81 -16.51
N SER A 705 19.34 -62.60 -15.21
CA SER A 705 18.99 -63.67 -14.26
C SER A 705 17.73 -63.29 -13.46
N GLY A 706 17.15 -64.31 -12.79
CA GLY A 706 15.97 -64.04 -11.98
C GLY A 706 15.96 -64.84 -10.68
N ALA A 707 15.30 -64.30 -9.68
CA ALA A 707 15.07 -64.99 -8.42
C ALA A 707 13.65 -64.71 -7.94
N SER A 708 12.97 -65.75 -7.47
CA SER A 708 11.59 -65.64 -7.05
C SER A 708 11.38 -66.40 -5.76
N ALA A 709 11.09 -65.74 -4.67
CA ALA A 709 10.78 -66.35 -3.37
C ALA A 709 9.38 -65.84 -2.99
N PHE A 710 8.38 -66.72 -3.06
CA PHE A 710 7.03 -66.18 -3.01
C PHE A 710 6.05 -67.11 -2.32
N ASN A 711 4.94 -66.51 -1.91
CA ASN A 711 3.75 -67.19 -1.40
C ASN A 711 4.06 -68.19 -0.28
N GLY A 712 4.56 -67.67 0.82
CA GLY A 712 4.85 -68.50 1.97
C GLY A 712 5.73 -67.82 2.99
N PHE A 713 6.36 -68.68 3.83
CA PHE A 713 7.15 -68.19 4.94
C PHE A 713 8.57 -68.77 4.86
N LEU A 714 9.57 -67.88 4.94
CA LEU A 714 10.96 -68.22 4.92
C LEU A 714 11.44 -68.95 3.64
N ASN A 715 11.06 -68.36 2.51
CA ASN A 715 11.54 -68.87 1.23
C ASN A 715 12.76 -68.07 0.76
N LEU A 716 13.74 -68.78 0.21
CA LEU A 716 15.01 -68.18 -0.19
C LEU A 716 15.34 -68.57 -1.64
N ALA A 717 15.43 -67.59 -2.52
CA ALA A 717 15.82 -67.83 -3.90
C ALA A 717 17.04 -66.96 -4.21
N ILE A 718 18.12 -67.59 -4.68
CA ILE A 718 19.35 -66.89 -4.99
C ILE A 718 19.89 -67.33 -6.34
N GLY A 719 20.09 -66.38 -7.23
CA GLY A 719 20.78 -66.59 -8.48
C GLY A 719 22.16 -65.96 -8.45
N LEU A 720 23.18 -66.71 -8.74
CA LEU A 720 24.55 -66.25 -8.51
C LEU A 720 25.39 -66.06 -9.76
N THR A 721 24.89 -66.42 -10.93
CA THR A 721 25.63 -66.24 -12.17
C THR A 721 24.68 -65.77 -13.28
N ASP A 722 25.24 -65.44 -14.41
CA ASP A 722 24.47 -64.93 -15.54
C ASP A 722 23.52 -66.00 -16.08
N GLY A 723 22.33 -65.55 -16.43
CA GLY A 723 21.34 -66.36 -17.13
C GLY A 723 20.62 -67.41 -16.29
N VAL A 724 20.67 -67.34 -14.94
CA VAL A 724 20.04 -68.35 -14.11
C VAL A 724 18.70 -67.87 -13.57
N MET A 725 17.82 -68.85 -13.28
CA MET A 725 16.52 -68.58 -12.67
C MET A 725 16.41 -69.42 -11.38
N ALA A 726 16.23 -68.78 -10.26
CA ALA A 726 16.07 -69.47 -8.98
C ALA A 726 14.64 -69.23 -8.49
N SER A 727 13.97 -70.30 -8.00
CA SER A 727 12.60 -70.16 -7.56
C SER A 727 12.36 -70.96 -6.29
N ALA A 728 11.85 -70.26 -5.25
CA ALA A 728 11.56 -70.88 -3.97
C ALA A 728 10.12 -70.52 -3.57
N GLY A 729 9.24 -71.53 -3.59
CA GLY A 729 7.82 -71.36 -3.32
C GLY A 729 6.98 -72.02 -4.37
N PRO A 730 5.64 -72.05 -4.25
CA PRO A 730 4.86 -71.65 -3.06
C PRO A 730 5.04 -72.63 -1.89
N GLY A 731 4.74 -72.17 -0.69
CA GLY A 731 4.91 -72.97 0.52
C GLY A 731 5.93 -72.35 1.46
N ASN A 732 6.32 -73.12 2.48
CA ASN A 732 7.20 -72.60 3.51
C ASN A 732 8.55 -73.29 3.48
N PHE A 733 9.61 -72.54 3.82
CA PHE A 733 10.95 -73.04 3.99
C PHE A 733 11.55 -73.62 2.70
N ASN A 734 11.23 -72.99 1.58
CA ASN A 734 11.83 -73.41 0.30
C ASN A 734 13.14 -72.68 0.09
N VAL A 735 14.14 -73.38 -0.47
CA VAL A 735 15.43 -72.78 -0.79
C VAL A 735 15.84 -73.17 -2.19
N SER A 736 16.22 -72.20 -3.01
CA SER A 736 16.72 -72.41 -4.35
C SER A 736 17.96 -71.52 -4.50
N ILE A 737 19.12 -72.11 -4.74
CA ILE A 737 20.35 -71.36 -4.96
C ILE A 737 20.95 -71.87 -6.28
N GLN A 738 20.84 -71.08 -7.30
CA GLN A 738 21.28 -71.48 -8.64
C GLN A 738 22.65 -70.87 -8.95
N PRO A 739 23.54 -71.64 -9.55
CA PRO A 739 23.37 -72.92 -10.17
C PRO A 739 23.61 -74.16 -9.28
N PHE A 740 23.54 -74.01 -7.97
CA PHE A 740 24.02 -75.07 -7.09
C PHE A 740 22.96 -76.08 -6.64
N PHE A 741 21.81 -75.67 -6.06
CA PHE A 741 20.84 -76.64 -5.58
C PHE A 741 19.45 -76.03 -5.35
N ASP A 742 18.45 -76.91 -5.33
CA ASP A 742 17.07 -76.61 -4.96
C ASP A 742 16.64 -77.56 -3.85
N VAL A 743 16.04 -77.01 -2.79
CA VAL A 743 15.47 -77.81 -1.72
C VAL A 743 14.05 -77.38 -1.49
N GLN A 744 13.13 -78.31 -1.57
CA GLN A 744 11.74 -78.08 -1.22
C GLN A 744 11.38 -78.94 -0.02
N PRO A 745 10.65 -78.42 0.95
CA PRO A 745 10.37 -79.19 2.15
C PRO A 745 9.44 -80.38 1.82
N LEU A 746 9.65 -81.45 2.55
CA LEU A 746 8.85 -82.62 2.41
C LEU A 746 7.48 -82.54 3.04
N PHE A 747 7.20 -81.45 3.74
CA PHE A 747 5.92 -81.26 4.42
C PHE A 747 5.29 -79.97 3.97
N GLY A 748 4.15 -80.06 3.24
CA GLY A 748 3.39 -78.93 2.73
C GLY A 748 2.34 -78.41 3.65
#